data_af3257f2c165564f66da3ef6702fae80
#
_entry.id   af3257f2c165564f66da3ef6702fae80
#
_cell.length_a   1.000
_cell.length_b   1.000
_cell.length_c   1.000
_cell.angle_alpha   90.00
_cell.angle_beta   90.00
_cell.angle_gamma   90.00
#
_symmetry.space_group_name_H-M   'P 1'
#
loop_
_entity.id
_entity.type
_entity.pdbx_description
1 polymer ?
#
loop_
_entity_poly.entity_id
_entity_poly.type
_entity_poly.pdbx_seq_one_letter_code
_entity_poly.pdbx_strand_id
1 'polypeptide(L)'
;MFKIIEKKWLNKKICLMRIEARALAESAKPGQFLIVKKDEHGERIPLTICDYDKKEGTVTIIFFVIGKSTEDMAKLEEGDFFQDVAGPLGQESEFLHENIKTLKNKKILFVAGGVGTAPVYPQVKWFNNLGIKVDVIIGAKTKNLIILEEEMKKEAGNVYIATDDGSYGFHGMVTGLIDELIKNQKKHYDHVVAIGPMIMMKFVSLKTKEYNIPTTVSLNPLMVDGTGMCGACRVTVGNKIKFACVDGPEFDGHLVNFDEAMRRQMIYKTEEGRAYLEKKEGDTHHAKGCQCCSHENSSLESLEKGKRVPVREQDPKIRATNFDEVTFGYTLEEAQKEAARCLNCKNPLCMKGCPVSIDIPSFIQKIKEGDIKEAGRILTKYTSLPAVCGRVCPQETQCEGKCVLGIKGEPVAIGKLEKFVGDYLLEHDFEVEKPEKNNHKVAVIGSGPAGLTVAGDLAKMGYDVTVFEALHKTGGVLTYGIPEFRLPKEKIVQKEIENIKKLGVHFTTNEIVGKTFTIDNLLDEKGFEAVFIGSGAGLPKFMGIPGENFNGVFSANEFLTRVNLMKAYLDEYNTPVKAGKKVAVIGGGNVAMDAVRTAKRLGAEAHIVYRRSEKDFPARAEEVHHAKEEGIIIDALTLPKEILADENGNVIGMKCIHTKLGEPDSSGRASFIEIPDSEFIMETDTVIMALGTAPNPLISSTTKGLDINKWKCIIADKNGKTSREGVFAGGDAVSGAATVILAMGAGKKAAQAINEYIKNKK
;
A
#
# COMPACT_ATOMS: atom_id res chain seq x y z
N MET A 1 -0.17 -3.16 20.13
CA MET A 1 0.11 -4.60 20.30
C MET A 1 -1.18 -5.29 20.70
N PHE A 2 -1.42 -6.49 20.19
CA PHE A 2 -2.68 -7.23 20.29
C PHE A 2 -2.45 -8.53 21.05
N LYS A 3 -3.02 -8.64 22.26
CA LYS A 3 -2.76 -9.76 23.19
C LYS A 3 -3.43 -11.04 22.74
N ILE A 4 -2.72 -12.16 22.78
CA ILE A 4 -3.26 -13.51 22.61
C ILE A 4 -3.84 -13.96 23.94
N ILE A 5 -5.14 -14.19 23.97
CA ILE A 5 -5.86 -14.58 25.22
C ILE A 5 -6.18 -16.07 25.27
N GLU A 6 -6.08 -16.77 24.14
CA GLU A 6 -6.23 -18.22 24.06
C GLU A 6 -5.42 -18.76 22.89
N LYS A 7 -4.73 -19.87 23.09
CA LYS A 7 -4.07 -20.64 22.03
C LYS A 7 -4.44 -22.10 22.14
N LYS A 8 -4.87 -22.69 21.05
CA LYS A 8 -5.23 -24.11 21.01
C LYS A 8 -4.74 -24.78 19.71
N TRP A 9 -4.09 -25.92 19.84
CA TRP A 9 -3.80 -26.77 18.71
C TRP A 9 -5.01 -27.65 18.41
N LEU A 10 -5.61 -27.45 17.24
CA LEU A 10 -6.73 -28.29 16.75
C LEU A 10 -6.24 -29.64 16.26
N ASN A 11 -5.01 -29.66 15.74
CA ASN A 11 -4.22 -30.85 15.42
C ASN A 11 -2.73 -30.47 15.32
N LYS A 12 -1.85 -31.40 14.89
CA LYS A 12 -0.38 -31.19 14.83
C LYS A 12 0.06 -30.01 13.93
N LYS A 13 -0.82 -29.50 13.07
CA LYS A 13 -0.49 -28.49 12.04
C LYS A 13 -1.46 -27.30 11.99
N ILE A 14 -2.52 -27.33 12.75
CA ILE A 14 -3.54 -26.26 12.73
C ILE A 14 -3.65 -25.64 14.12
N CYS A 15 -3.38 -24.35 14.20
CA CYS A 15 -3.41 -23.57 15.41
C CYS A 15 -4.61 -22.60 15.38
N LEU A 16 -5.30 -22.51 16.52
CA LEU A 16 -6.32 -21.50 16.82
C LEU A 16 -5.73 -20.50 17.79
N MET A 17 -5.94 -19.23 17.54
CA MET A 17 -5.62 -18.14 18.48
C MET A 17 -6.79 -17.18 18.60
N ARG A 18 -7.12 -16.78 19.85
CA ARG A 18 -8.06 -15.73 20.13
C ARG A 18 -7.29 -14.48 20.59
N ILE A 19 -7.58 -13.36 19.96
CA ILE A 19 -6.80 -12.12 20.05
C ILE A 19 -7.71 -11.01 20.58
N GLU A 20 -7.21 -10.24 21.53
CA GLU A 20 -7.88 -9.02 21.98
C GLU A 20 -7.73 -7.91 20.94
N ALA A 21 -8.84 -7.54 20.28
CA ALA A 21 -8.90 -6.53 19.21
C ALA A 21 -10.30 -5.90 19.15
N ARG A 22 -10.65 -5.08 20.14
CA ARG A 22 -12.00 -4.57 20.38
C ARG A 22 -12.63 -3.88 19.17
N ALA A 23 -11.96 -2.89 18.57
CA ALA A 23 -12.51 -2.16 17.43
C ALA A 23 -12.79 -3.07 16.22
N LEU A 24 -11.91 -4.06 16.00
CA LEU A 24 -12.07 -5.05 14.95
C LEU A 24 -13.25 -6.00 15.28
N ALA A 25 -13.35 -6.48 16.51
CA ALA A 25 -14.45 -7.37 16.93
C ALA A 25 -15.82 -6.69 16.82
N GLU A 26 -15.92 -5.40 17.17
CA GLU A 26 -17.17 -4.62 17.07
C GLU A 26 -17.63 -4.44 15.62
N SER A 27 -16.70 -4.31 14.69
CA SER A 27 -16.96 -4.03 13.26
C SER A 27 -16.94 -5.26 12.35
N ALA A 28 -16.39 -6.38 12.81
CA ALA A 28 -16.28 -7.61 12.04
C ALA A 28 -17.63 -8.19 11.59
N LYS A 29 -17.64 -8.74 10.37
CA LYS A 29 -18.78 -9.41 9.75
C LYS A 29 -18.33 -10.70 9.05
N PRO A 30 -19.25 -11.68 8.86
CA PRO A 30 -18.95 -12.90 8.13
C PRO A 30 -18.41 -12.64 6.72
N GLY A 31 -17.46 -13.45 6.26
CA GLY A 31 -16.81 -13.33 4.96
C GLY A 31 -15.56 -12.44 4.95
N GLN A 32 -15.32 -11.66 6.01
CA GLN A 32 -14.18 -10.77 6.12
C GLN A 32 -12.93 -11.48 6.67
N PHE A 33 -11.77 -10.85 6.45
CA PHE A 33 -10.47 -11.29 6.94
C PHE A 33 -9.75 -10.15 7.69
N LEU A 34 -8.61 -10.47 8.25
CA LEU A 34 -7.69 -9.52 8.87
C LEU A 34 -6.26 -9.80 8.39
N ILE A 35 -5.35 -8.88 8.63
CA ILE A 35 -3.91 -9.08 8.42
C ILE A 35 -3.24 -9.04 9.78
N VAL A 36 -2.40 -10.05 10.07
CA VAL A 36 -1.53 -10.07 11.25
C VAL A 36 -0.08 -9.86 10.85
N LYS A 37 0.69 -9.20 11.71
CA LYS A 37 2.14 -9.11 11.65
C LYS A 37 2.69 -9.43 13.03
N LYS A 38 3.54 -10.46 13.11
CA LYS A 38 4.02 -10.99 14.38
C LYS A 38 4.87 -9.96 15.14
N ASP A 39 5.92 -9.43 14.48
CA ASP A 39 6.93 -8.52 15.03
C ASP A 39 7.45 -7.60 13.92
N GLU A 40 8.45 -6.76 14.20
CA GLU A 40 9.02 -5.79 13.25
C GLU A 40 9.53 -6.46 11.95
N HIS A 41 10.10 -7.67 12.06
CA HIS A 41 10.67 -8.42 10.93
C HIS A 41 9.66 -9.32 10.22
N GLY A 42 8.48 -9.54 10.82
CA GLY A 42 7.43 -10.42 10.33
C GLY A 42 6.75 -9.93 9.07
N GLU A 43 6.24 -10.87 8.29
CA GLU A 43 5.38 -10.58 7.14
C GLU A 43 3.98 -10.15 7.57
N ARG A 44 3.30 -9.47 6.66
CA ARG A 44 1.86 -9.20 6.76
C ARG A 44 1.08 -10.38 6.18
N ILE A 45 0.41 -11.15 7.03
CA ILE A 45 -0.26 -12.41 6.66
C ILE A 45 -1.77 -12.21 6.73
N PRO A 46 -2.51 -12.37 5.61
CA PRO A 46 -3.96 -12.34 5.61
C PRO A 46 -4.53 -13.64 6.19
N LEU A 47 -5.42 -13.51 7.16
CA LEU A 47 -6.12 -14.63 7.79
C LEU A 47 -7.61 -14.31 7.93
N THR A 48 -8.45 -15.30 7.66
CA THR A 48 -9.89 -15.11 7.81
C THR A 48 -10.29 -14.99 9.28
N ILE A 49 -11.26 -14.14 9.56
CA ILE A 49 -11.91 -14.05 10.87
C ILE A 49 -12.81 -15.27 11.03
N CYS A 50 -12.40 -16.21 11.87
CA CYS A 50 -13.16 -17.43 12.15
C CYS A 50 -14.35 -17.18 13.08
N ASP A 51 -14.16 -16.35 14.08
CA ASP A 51 -15.21 -15.93 15.01
C ASP A 51 -14.84 -14.58 15.65
N TYR A 52 -15.82 -13.92 16.23
CA TYR A 52 -15.63 -12.67 16.94
C TYR A 52 -16.64 -12.51 18.07
N ASP A 53 -16.23 -11.94 19.18
CA ASP A 53 -17.09 -11.58 20.30
C ASP A 53 -17.03 -10.07 20.56
N LYS A 54 -18.16 -9.39 20.29
CA LYS A 54 -18.26 -7.94 20.47
C LYS A 54 -18.24 -7.51 21.94
N LYS A 55 -18.71 -8.38 22.86
CA LYS A 55 -18.76 -8.07 24.30
C LYS A 55 -17.37 -8.19 24.91
N GLU A 56 -16.68 -9.28 24.63
CA GLU A 56 -15.31 -9.50 25.07
C GLU A 56 -14.28 -8.65 24.29
N GLY A 57 -14.63 -8.20 23.09
CA GLY A 57 -13.73 -7.44 22.22
C GLY A 57 -12.63 -8.31 21.60
N THR A 58 -12.98 -9.54 21.19
CA THR A 58 -12.01 -10.53 20.73
C THR A 58 -12.33 -11.06 19.36
N VAL A 59 -11.29 -11.44 18.61
CA VAL A 59 -11.38 -12.13 17.33
C VAL A 59 -10.62 -13.44 17.37
N THR A 60 -11.13 -14.45 16.67
CA THR A 60 -10.52 -15.78 16.57
C THR A 60 -9.99 -16.00 15.15
N ILE A 61 -8.73 -16.41 15.06
CA ILE A 61 -8.09 -16.84 13.83
C ILE A 61 -7.70 -18.32 13.90
N ILE A 62 -7.76 -19.00 12.77
CA ILE A 62 -7.28 -20.37 12.63
C ILE A 62 -6.37 -20.42 11.41
N PHE A 63 -5.18 -20.97 11.55
CA PHE A 63 -4.21 -21.01 10.48
C PHE A 63 -3.46 -22.35 10.42
N PHE A 64 -3.05 -22.72 9.21
CA PHE A 64 -2.24 -23.89 8.95
C PHE A 64 -0.75 -23.51 9.06
N VAL A 65 0.01 -24.28 9.83
CA VAL A 65 1.46 -24.08 10.02
C VAL A 65 2.20 -24.81 8.91
N ILE A 66 2.64 -24.03 7.90
CA ILE A 66 3.23 -24.60 6.67
C ILE A 66 4.55 -23.96 6.24
N GLY A 67 4.87 -22.74 6.69
CA GLY A 67 6.04 -21.98 6.29
C GLY A 67 6.67 -21.22 7.46
N LYS A 68 7.81 -20.56 7.21
CA LYS A 68 8.59 -19.82 8.23
C LYS A 68 7.71 -18.91 9.08
N SER A 69 6.92 -18.06 8.44
CA SER A 69 6.11 -17.04 9.11
C SER A 69 5.01 -17.64 9.98
N THR A 70 4.30 -18.67 9.48
CA THR A 70 3.27 -19.37 10.27
C THR A 70 3.85 -20.23 11.39
N GLU A 71 5.06 -20.79 11.22
CA GLU A 71 5.80 -21.45 12.31
C GLU A 71 6.21 -20.46 13.41
N ASP A 72 6.65 -19.26 13.02
CA ASP A 72 7.04 -18.23 13.98
C ASP A 72 5.83 -17.65 14.73
N MET A 73 4.69 -17.51 14.06
CA MET A 73 3.42 -17.18 14.72
C MET A 73 3.00 -18.26 15.72
N ALA A 74 3.09 -19.54 15.31
CA ALA A 74 2.71 -20.66 16.17
C ALA A 74 3.59 -20.86 17.42
N LYS A 75 4.73 -20.17 17.52
CA LYS A 75 5.55 -20.14 18.74
C LYS A 75 5.04 -19.16 19.80
N LEU A 76 4.20 -18.20 19.43
CA LEU A 76 3.58 -17.30 20.38
C LEU A 76 2.63 -18.10 21.29
N GLU A 77 2.60 -17.75 22.58
CA GLU A 77 1.78 -18.40 23.60
C GLU A 77 0.71 -17.46 24.15
N GLU A 78 -0.19 -17.98 24.98
CA GLU A 78 -1.17 -17.16 25.70
C GLU A 78 -0.43 -16.11 26.55
N GLY A 79 -0.84 -14.85 26.42
CA GLY A 79 -0.19 -13.72 27.07
C GLY A 79 0.80 -12.97 26.17
N ASP A 80 1.30 -13.60 25.10
CA ASP A 80 2.10 -12.94 24.07
C ASP A 80 1.26 -12.01 23.20
N PHE A 81 1.92 -11.28 22.29
CA PHE A 81 1.28 -10.25 21.47
C PHE A 81 1.64 -10.40 19.99
N PHE A 82 0.67 -10.17 19.13
CA PHE A 82 0.96 -9.70 17.78
C PHE A 82 1.29 -8.20 17.82
N GLN A 83 2.29 -7.80 17.06
CA GLN A 83 2.63 -6.40 16.93
C GLN A 83 1.51 -5.63 16.23
N ASP A 84 1.01 -6.17 15.13
CA ASP A 84 -0.02 -5.53 14.32
C ASP A 84 -1.14 -6.52 13.96
N VAL A 85 -2.39 -6.05 14.09
CA VAL A 85 -3.60 -6.70 13.59
C VAL A 85 -4.43 -5.63 12.92
N ALA A 86 -4.59 -5.72 11.59
CA ALA A 86 -5.33 -4.75 10.79
C ALA A 86 -6.60 -5.39 10.23
N GLY A 87 -7.73 -4.73 10.39
CA GLY A 87 -9.03 -5.21 9.91
C GLY A 87 -10.22 -4.51 10.54
N PRO A 88 -11.44 -4.96 10.20
CA PRO A 88 -11.74 -6.01 9.22
C PRO A 88 -11.43 -5.57 7.79
N LEU A 89 -11.07 -6.52 6.93
CA LEU A 89 -10.73 -6.31 5.53
C LEU A 89 -11.63 -7.15 4.61
N GLY A 90 -11.64 -6.80 3.33
CA GLY A 90 -12.51 -7.43 2.35
C GLY A 90 -13.97 -6.98 2.46
N GLN A 91 -14.80 -7.46 1.55
CA GLN A 91 -16.25 -7.27 1.61
C GLN A 91 -16.85 -8.32 2.57
N GLU A 92 -17.94 -7.98 3.19
CA GLU A 92 -18.76 -8.93 3.91
C GLU A 92 -19.49 -9.86 2.93
N SER A 93 -19.92 -11.03 3.41
CA SER A 93 -20.66 -11.98 2.58
C SER A 93 -21.91 -11.35 1.96
N GLU A 94 -22.14 -11.64 0.68
CA GLU A 94 -23.26 -11.09 -0.09
C GLU A 94 -24.64 -11.36 0.57
N PHE A 95 -24.77 -12.46 1.30
CA PHE A 95 -26.00 -12.82 1.99
C PHE A 95 -26.44 -11.79 3.04
N LEU A 96 -25.51 -11.00 3.60
CA LEU A 96 -25.83 -9.95 4.58
C LEU A 96 -26.65 -8.81 3.95
N HIS A 97 -26.64 -8.70 2.63
CA HIS A 97 -27.39 -7.69 1.87
C HIS A 97 -28.71 -8.21 1.31
N GLU A 98 -28.96 -9.52 1.40
CA GLU A 98 -30.19 -10.10 0.91
C GLU A 98 -31.35 -9.94 1.90
N ASN A 99 -32.60 -9.93 1.35
CA ASN A 99 -33.79 -9.90 2.18
C ASN A 99 -33.92 -11.23 2.96
N ILE A 100 -34.09 -11.14 4.27
CA ILE A 100 -34.21 -12.32 5.16
C ILE A 100 -35.33 -13.25 4.73
N LYS A 101 -36.48 -12.72 4.21
CA LYS A 101 -37.58 -13.56 3.72
C LYS A 101 -37.19 -14.40 2.52
N THR A 102 -36.35 -13.84 1.63
CA THR A 102 -35.81 -14.57 0.49
C THR A 102 -34.82 -15.65 0.94
N LEU A 103 -33.92 -15.31 1.87
CA LEU A 103 -32.95 -16.25 2.42
C LEU A 103 -33.62 -17.44 3.13
N LYS A 104 -34.71 -17.24 3.85
CA LYS A 104 -35.46 -18.34 4.51
C LYS A 104 -36.02 -19.40 3.56
N ASN A 105 -36.20 -19.05 2.30
CA ASN A 105 -36.68 -19.96 1.27
C ASN A 105 -35.54 -20.62 0.47
N LYS A 106 -34.28 -20.14 0.60
CA LYS A 106 -33.14 -20.71 -0.08
C LYS A 106 -32.54 -21.91 0.67
N LYS A 107 -32.20 -22.95 -0.06
CA LYS A 107 -31.40 -24.07 0.44
C LYS A 107 -29.95 -23.86 0.05
N ILE A 108 -29.13 -23.57 1.04
CA ILE A 108 -27.72 -23.19 0.84
C ILE A 108 -26.84 -24.33 1.34
N LEU A 109 -25.84 -24.69 0.53
CA LEU A 109 -24.80 -25.66 0.86
C LEU A 109 -23.44 -24.95 0.98
N PHE A 110 -22.82 -25.04 2.14
CA PHE A 110 -21.44 -24.67 2.33
C PHE A 110 -20.52 -25.86 2.11
N VAL A 111 -19.43 -25.66 1.36
CA VAL A 111 -18.41 -26.68 1.07
C VAL A 111 -17.06 -26.18 1.57
N ALA A 112 -16.63 -26.72 2.70
CA ALA A 112 -15.40 -26.33 3.38
C ALA A 112 -14.29 -27.34 3.12
N GLY A 113 -13.08 -26.89 2.74
CA GLY A 113 -11.90 -27.74 2.55
C GLY A 113 -10.79 -27.47 3.55
N GLY A 114 -10.50 -28.42 4.44
CA GLY A 114 -9.44 -28.27 5.43
C GLY A 114 -9.60 -27.05 6.32
N VAL A 115 -8.61 -26.15 6.35
CA VAL A 115 -8.68 -24.88 7.11
C VAL A 115 -9.79 -23.95 6.60
N GLY A 116 -10.30 -24.16 5.39
CA GLY A 116 -11.47 -23.44 4.86
C GLY A 116 -12.75 -23.65 5.69
N THR A 117 -12.77 -24.57 6.63
CA THR A 117 -13.85 -24.69 7.63
C THR A 117 -13.91 -23.45 8.54
N ALA A 118 -12.78 -22.81 8.83
CA ALA A 118 -12.71 -21.62 9.66
C ALA A 118 -13.49 -20.42 9.09
N PRO A 119 -13.31 -20.00 7.81
CA PRO A 119 -14.12 -18.93 7.21
C PRO A 119 -15.59 -19.30 6.96
N VAL A 120 -15.95 -20.58 6.87
CA VAL A 120 -17.33 -21.03 6.74
C VAL A 120 -18.08 -20.86 8.07
N TYR A 121 -17.45 -21.11 9.20
CA TYR A 121 -18.07 -21.11 10.51
C TYR A 121 -18.84 -19.81 10.86
N PRO A 122 -18.28 -18.60 10.73
CA PRO A 122 -18.99 -17.37 11.07
C PRO A 122 -20.21 -17.12 10.16
N GLN A 123 -20.17 -17.58 8.92
CA GLN A 123 -21.30 -17.47 7.99
C GLN A 123 -22.44 -18.41 8.43
N VAL A 124 -22.14 -19.67 8.72
CA VAL A 124 -23.13 -20.65 9.20
C VAL A 124 -23.76 -20.21 10.53
N LYS A 125 -22.94 -19.73 11.46
CA LYS A 125 -23.39 -19.15 12.74
C LYS A 125 -24.32 -17.94 12.52
N TRP A 126 -24.03 -17.08 11.56
CA TRP A 126 -24.88 -15.95 11.20
C TRP A 126 -26.25 -16.42 10.66
N PHE A 127 -26.28 -17.41 9.76
CA PHE A 127 -27.54 -17.98 9.28
C PHE A 127 -28.36 -18.58 10.43
N ASN A 128 -27.72 -19.33 11.33
CA ASN A 128 -28.38 -19.91 12.50
C ASN A 128 -28.99 -18.84 13.39
N ASN A 129 -28.31 -17.71 13.62
CA ASN A 129 -28.82 -16.58 14.39
C ASN A 129 -30.11 -15.95 13.78
N LEU A 130 -30.30 -16.11 12.45
CA LEU A 130 -31.52 -15.70 11.75
C LEU A 130 -32.61 -16.79 11.75
N GLY A 131 -32.38 -17.94 12.41
CA GLY A 131 -33.24 -19.11 12.40
C GLY A 131 -33.27 -19.86 11.07
N ILE A 132 -32.19 -19.73 10.26
CA ILE A 132 -32.03 -20.41 8.96
C ILE A 132 -30.99 -21.50 9.13
N LYS A 133 -31.37 -22.74 8.85
CA LYS A 133 -30.43 -23.87 8.88
C LYS A 133 -29.90 -24.16 7.48
N VAL A 134 -28.60 -24.18 7.36
CA VAL A 134 -27.87 -24.46 6.12
C VAL A 134 -27.15 -25.80 6.22
N ASP A 135 -26.91 -26.47 5.10
CA ASP A 135 -26.14 -27.71 5.05
C ASP A 135 -24.65 -27.40 4.86
N VAL A 136 -23.77 -28.21 5.46
CA VAL A 136 -22.32 -28.03 5.39
C VAL A 136 -21.63 -29.34 5.01
N ILE A 137 -20.74 -29.32 4.03
CA ILE A 137 -19.76 -30.36 3.76
C ILE A 137 -18.42 -29.92 4.34
N ILE A 138 -17.78 -30.73 5.17
CA ILE A 138 -16.40 -30.56 5.63
C ILE A 138 -15.54 -31.61 4.97
N GLY A 139 -14.64 -31.21 4.11
CA GLY A 139 -13.70 -32.06 3.40
C GLY A 139 -12.29 -31.99 3.96
N ALA A 140 -11.63 -33.12 4.09
CA ALA A 140 -10.22 -33.19 4.49
C ALA A 140 -9.52 -34.42 3.86
N LYS A 141 -8.18 -34.42 3.83
CA LYS A 141 -7.42 -35.60 3.36
C LYS A 141 -7.64 -36.80 4.27
N THR A 142 -7.67 -36.56 5.58
CA THR A 142 -7.80 -37.62 6.62
C THR A 142 -8.64 -37.10 7.77
N LYS A 143 -9.19 -37.99 8.60
CA LYS A 143 -9.95 -37.66 9.81
C LYS A 143 -9.23 -36.68 10.73
N ASN A 144 -7.92 -36.83 10.90
CA ASN A 144 -7.12 -35.99 11.81
C ASN A 144 -6.98 -34.52 11.35
N LEU A 145 -7.38 -34.19 10.12
CA LEU A 145 -7.36 -32.85 9.57
C LEU A 145 -8.73 -32.15 9.61
N ILE A 146 -9.76 -32.82 10.09
CA ILE A 146 -11.09 -32.24 10.30
C ILE A 146 -11.03 -31.33 11.52
N ILE A 147 -11.55 -30.11 11.36
CA ILE A 147 -11.61 -29.10 12.42
C ILE A 147 -13.06 -28.56 12.56
N LEU A 148 -13.41 -28.08 13.73
CA LEU A 148 -14.69 -27.40 14.04
C LEU A 148 -15.94 -28.26 13.73
N GLU A 149 -15.83 -29.58 13.72
CA GLU A 149 -16.97 -30.46 13.43
C GLU A 149 -18.07 -30.30 14.46
N GLU A 150 -17.74 -30.31 15.75
CA GLU A 150 -18.73 -30.23 16.83
C GLU A 150 -19.35 -28.84 16.95
N GLU A 151 -18.53 -27.79 16.71
CA GLU A 151 -19.00 -26.41 16.63
C GLU A 151 -19.97 -26.24 15.45
N MET A 152 -19.61 -26.80 14.29
CA MET A 152 -20.43 -26.71 13.08
C MET A 152 -21.76 -27.46 13.23
N LYS A 153 -21.79 -28.62 13.89
CA LYS A 153 -23.01 -29.40 14.16
C LYS A 153 -24.00 -28.63 15.02
N LYS A 154 -23.54 -27.72 15.89
CA LYS A 154 -24.42 -26.89 16.71
C LYS A 154 -25.14 -25.82 15.90
N GLU A 155 -24.46 -25.31 14.88
CA GLU A 155 -24.91 -24.15 14.09
C GLU A 155 -25.62 -24.57 12.80
N ALA A 156 -25.16 -25.60 12.10
CA ALA A 156 -25.69 -26.04 10.81
C ALA A 156 -27.04 -26.83 10.94
N GLY A 157 -27.67 -27.07 9.81
CA GLY A 157 -28.79 -27.98 9.65
C GLY A 157 -28.30 -29.43 9.61
N ASN A 158 -27.45 -29.73 8.60
CA ASN A 158 -26.77 -31.01 8.48
C ASN A 158 -25.29 -30.79 8.23
N VAL A 159 -24.43 -31.62 8.82
CA VAL A 159 -23.00 -31.63 8.59
C VAL A 159 -22.62 -32.97 7.96
N TYR A 160 -22.03 -32.91 6.79
CA TYR A 160 -21.52 -34.05 6.03
C TYR A 160 -20.01 -34.00 6.01
N ILE A 161 -19.37 -35.16 6.23
CA ILE A 161 -17.92 -35.24 6.26
C ILE A 161 -17.45 -36.06 5.05
N ALA A 162 -16.41 -35.59 4.37
CA ALA A 162 -15.71 -36.33 3.32
C ALA A 162 -14.22 -36.41 3.65
N THR A 163 -13.64 -37.59 3.54
CA THR A 163 -12.18 -37.78 3.64
C THR A 163 -11.66 -38.49 2.40
N ASP A 164 -10.54 -37.96 1.84
CA ASP A 164 -9.97 -38.51 0.61
C ASP A 164 -9.54 -39.96 0.78
N ASP A 165 -9.04 -40.34 1.99
CA ASP A 165 -8.59 -41.67 2.35
C ASP A 165 -9.69 -42.59 2.91
N GLY A 166 -10.91 -42.11 3.05
CA GLY A 166 -12.02 -42.87 3.61
C GLY A 166 -11.94 -43.14 5.13
N SER A 167 -11.02 -42.46 5.83
CA SER A 167 -10.83 -42.68 7.27
C SER A 167 -12.00 -42.20 8.13
N TYR A 168 -12.90 -41.36 7.58
CA TYR A 168 -14.09 -40.90 8.26
C TYR A 168 -15.13 -40.27 7.30
N GLY A 169 -16.40 -40.59 7.48
CA GLY A 169 -17.50 -40.08 6.66
C GLY A 169 -17.52 -40.66 5.23
N PHE A 170 -17.81 -39.86 4.24
CA PHE A 170 -17.82 -40.25 2.83
C PHE A 170 -16.37 -40.44 2.35
N HIS A 171 -16.12 -41.58 1.69
CA HIS A 171 -14.80 -41.86 1.09
C HIS A 171 -14.70 -41.17 -0.26
N GLY A 172 -13.86 -40.15 -0.37
CA GLY A 172 -13.58 -39.41 -1.59
C GLY A 172 -13.63 -37.91 -1.43
N MET A 173 -13.52 -37.20 -2.54
CA MET A 173 -13.49 -35.75 -2.59
C MET A 173 -14.89 -35.15 -2.33
N VAL A 174 -14.92 -33.90 -1.89
CA VAL A 174 -16.18 -33.13 -1.65
C VAL A 174 -17.09 -33.08 -2.89
N THR A 175 -16.53 -33.09 -4.10
CA THR A 175 -17.30 -33.13 -5.36
C THR A 175 -18.09 -34.41 -5.52
N GLY A 176 -17.55 -35.54 -5.09
CA GLY A 176 -18.25 -36.83 -5.06
C GLY A 176 -19.39 -36.81 -4.05
N LEU A 177 -19.19 -36.20 -2.88
CA LEU A 177 -20.25 -36.06 -1.88
C LEU A 177 -21.35 -35.09 -2.37
N ILE A 178 -21.05 -34.04 -3.13
CA ILE A 178 -22.04 -33.20 -3.80
C ILE A 178 -22.90 -34.05 -4.75
N ASP A 179 -22.27 -34.90 -5.58
CA ASP A 179 -22.99 -35.84 -6.45
C ASP A 179 -23.90 -36.79 -5.65
N GLU A 180 -23.40 -37.35 -4.56
CA GLU A 180 -24.17 -38.22 -3.66
C GLU A 180 -25.41 -37.53 -3.11
N LEU A 181 -25.26 -36.29 -2.58
CA LEU A 181 -26.38 -35.52 -2.04
C LEU A 181 -27.44 -35.18 -3.09
N ILE A 182 -27.02 -34.75 -4.29
CA ILE A 182 -27.93 -34.29 -5.33
C ILE A 182 -28.53 -35.47 -6.11
N LYS A 183 -27.72 -36.41 -6.59
CA LYS A 183 -28.17 -37.50 -7.47
C LYS A 183 -28.87 -38.61 -6.71
N ASN A 184 -28.25 -39.09 -5.59
CA ASN A 184 -28.72 -40.25 -4.86
C ASN A 184 -29.71 -39.89 -3.76
N GLN A 185 -29.40 -38.83 -2.95
CA GLN A 185 -30.27 -38.40 -1.88
C GLN A 185 -31.34 -37.39 -2.33
N LYS A 186 -31.33 -37.00 -3.63
CA LYS A 186 -32.31 -36.08 -4.25
C LYS A 186 -32.45 -34.75 -3.54
N LYS A 187 -31.37 -34.27 -2.91
CA LYS A 187 -31.35 -32.94 -2.31
C LYS A 187 -31.26 -31.85 -3.39
N HIS A 188 -31.90 -30.73 -3.12
CA HIS A 188 -31.86 -29.56 -3.98
C HIS A 188 -31.17 -28.42 -3.22
N TYR A 189 -30.31 -27.69 -3.91
CA TYR A 189 -29.65 -26.49 -3.39
C TYR A 189 -29.79 -25.34 -4.38
N ASP A 190 -30.11 -24.16 -3.86
CA ASP A 190 -30.30 -22.92 -4.64
C ASP A 190 -28.99 -22.14 -4.76
N HIS A 191 -28.02 -22.39 -3.85
CA HIS A 191 -26.72 -21.75 -3.84
C HIS A 191 -25.67 -22.63 -3.15
N VAL A 192 -24.44 -22.60 -3.66
CA VAL A 192 -23.28 -23.25 -3.03
C VAL A 192 -22.24 -22.20 -2.70
N VAL A 193 -21.66 -22.30 -1.50
CA VAL A 193 -20.49 -21.48 -1.09
C VAL A 193 -19.32 -22.42 -0.86
N ALA A 194 -18.25 -22.28 -1.62
CA ALA A 194 -17.07 -23.15 -1.50
C ALA A 194 -15.86 -22.37 -1.00
N ILE A 195 -15.27 -22.79 0.11
CA ILE A 195 -14.11 -22.14 0.73
C ILE A 195 -13.07 -23.20 1.12
N GLY A 196 -11.85 -23.06 0.59
CA GLY A 196 -10.77 -24.00 0.84
C GLY A 196 -9.59 -23.83 -0.12
N PRO A 197 -8.83 -24.88 -0.36
CA PRO A 197 -7.76 -24.85 -1.37
C PRO A 197 -8.30 -24.44 -2.75
N MET A 198 -7.54 -23.61 -3.46
CA MET A 198 -8.00 -23.03 -4.74
C MET A 198 -8.38 -24.11 -5.77
N ILE A 199 -7.65 -25.23 -5.77
CA ILE A 199 -7.96 -26.39 -6.60
C ILE A 199 -9.32 -27.02 -6.25
N MET A 200 -9.67 -27.10 -4.95
CA MET A 200 -10.98 -27.61 -4.51
C MET A 200 -12.09 -26.67 -4.97
N MET A 201 -11.93 -25.37 -4.80
CA MET A 201 -12.90 -24.38 -5.23
C MET A 201 -13.12 -24.42 -6.75
N LYS A 202 -12.06 -24.62 -7.54
CA LYS A 202 -12.15 -24.86 -8.99
C LYS A 202 -13.06 -26.03 -9.31
N PHE A 203 -12.78 -27.20 -8.71
CA PHE A 203 -13.55 -28.41 -9.03
C PHE A 203 -14.99 -28.38 -8.48
N VAL A 204 -15.23 -27.73 -7.33
CA VAL A 204 -16.60 -27.49 -6.83
C VAL A 204 -17.35 -26.59 -7.82
N SER A 205 -16.73 -25.50 -8.28
CA SER A 205 -17.35 -24.59 -9.26
C SER A 205 -17.68 -25.29 -10.59
N LEU A 206 -16.79 -26.14 -11.07
CA LEU A 206 -17.06 -26.95 -12.26
C LEU A 206 -18.23 -27.92 -12.02
N LYS A 207 -18.26 -28.58 -10.86
CA LYS A 207 -19.32 -29.53 -10.49
C LYS A 207 -20.68 -28.86 -10.35
N THR A 208 -20.76 -27.72 -9.66
CA THR A 208 -22.04 -26.98 -9.47
C THR A 208 -22.54 -26.37 -10.77
N LYS A 209 -21.63 -26.05 -11.71
CA LYS A 209 -22.00 -25.59 -13.06
C LYS A 209 -22.74 -26.66 -13.86
N GLU A 210 -22.38 -27.97 -13.68
CA GLU A 210 -23.12 -29.09 -14.28
C GLU A 210 -24.58 -29.15 -13.81
N TYR A 211 -24.84 -28.70 -12.58
CA TYR A 211 -26.18 -28.65 -11.97
C TYR A 211 -26.87 -27.30 -12.13
N ASN A 212 -26.27 -26.33 -12.78
CA ASN A 212 -26.74 -24.93 -12.88
C ASN A 212 -27.01 -24.29 -11.51
N ILE A 213 -26.20 -24.60 -10.49
CA ILE A 213 -26.32 -24.02 -9.16
C ILE A 213 -25.34 -22.84 -9.02
N PRO A 214 -25.80 -21.60 -8.76
CA PRO A 214 -24.94 -20.46 -8.45
C PRO A 214 -23.93 -20.79 -7.37
N THR A 215 -22.69 -20.37 -7.56
CA THR A 215 -21.60 -20.76 -6.65
C THR A 215 -20.71 -19.58 -6.31
N THR A 216 -20.62 -19.28 -5.02
CA THR A 216 -19.68 -18.29 -4.49
C THR A 216 -18.43 -18.99 -3.97
N VAL A 217 -17.25 -18.44 -4.27
CA VAL A 217 -15.95 -18.90 -3.75
C VAL A 217 -15.24 -17.78 -3.02
N SER A 218 -14.58 -18.09 -1.90
CA SER A 218 -13.77 -17.13 -1.16
C SER A 218 -12.30 -17.34 -1.49
N LEU A 219 -11.71 -16.42 -2.26
CA LEU A 219 -10.35 -16.54 -2.77
C LEU A 219 -9.31 -16.06 -1.76
N ASN A 220 -8.15 -16.70 -1.76
CA ASN A 220 -7.00 -16.42 -0.89
C ASN A 220 -5.71 -16.12 -1.67
N PRO A 221 -5.68 -15.11 -2.56
CA PRO A 221 -4.46 -14.74 -3.27
C PRO A 221 -3.44 -14.10 -2.33
N LEU A 222 -2.21 -13.91 -2.83
CA LEU A 222 -1.17 -13.16 -2.12
C LEU A 222 -1.65 -11.74 -1.80
N MET A 223 -1.38 -11.27 -0.59
CA MET A 223 -1.74 -9.92 -0.14
C MET A 223 -0.57 -9.29 0.64
N VAL A 224 -0.43 -7.96 0.57
CA VAL A 224 0.56 -7.22 1.34
C VAL A 224 -0.12 -6.12 2.16
N ASP A 225 -0.77 -5.15 1.52
CA ASP A 225 -1.43 -4.05 2.22
C ASP A 225 -2.86 -4.38 2.69
N GLY A 226 -3.60 -5.16 1.93
CA GLY A 226 -4.97 -5.57 2.25
C GLY A 226 -6.05 -4.52 2.01
N THR A 227 -5.68 -3.32 1.54
CA THR A 227 -6.60 -2.17 1.33
C THR A 227 -6.76 -1.78 -0.14
N GLY A 228 -6.14 -2.52 -1.08
CA GLY A 228 -6.21 -2.26 -2.53
C GLY A 228 -5.14 -1.30 -3.04
N MET A 229 -4.15 -0.95 -2.23
CA MET A 229 -3.10 -0.02 -2.61
C MET A 229 -2.01 -0.68 -3.48
N CYS A 230 -1.63 -1.93 -3.18
CA CYS A 230 -0.51 -2.58 -3.87
C CYS A 230 -0.90 -3.36 -5.13
N GLY A 231 -2.10 -3.94 -5.18
CA GLY A 231 -2.57 -4.76 -6.31
C GLY A 231 -1.98 -6.17 -6.38
N ALA A 232 -1.31 -6.65 -5.32
CA ALA A 232 -0.78 -8.01 -5.24
C ALA A 232 -1.89 -9.06 -5.35
N CYS A 233 -3.05 -8.80 -4.74
CA CYS A 233 -4.20 -9.69 -4.65
C CYS A 233 -5.10 -9.71 -5.89
N ARG A 234 -4.61 -9.26 -7.05
CA ARG A 234 -5.42 -9.24 -8.28
C ARG A 234 -5.74 -10.63 -8.78
N VAL A 235 -6.97 -10.80 -9.24
CA VAL A 235 -7.52 -12.02 -9.81
C VAL A 235 -8.38 -11.66 -11.01
N THR A 236 -8.47 -12.54 -12.02
CA THR A 236 -9.38 -12.35 -13.15
C THR A 236 -10.72 -13.02 -12.85
N VAL A 237 -11.80 -12.23 -12.86
CA VAL A 237 -13.19 -12.70 -12.69
C VAL A 237 -13.99 -12.25 -13.91
N GLY A 238 -14.49 -13.20 -14.70
CA GLY A 238 -14.97 -12.94 -16.06
C GLY A 238 -13.81 -12.40 -16.91
N ASN A 239 -13.99 -11.26 -17.54
CA ASN A 239 -12.95 -10.60 -18.35
C ASN A 239 -12.38 -9.35 -17.65
N LYS A 240 -12.41 -9.29 -16.31
CA LYS A 240 -12.00 -8.10 -15.56
C LYS A 240 -11.02 -8.47 -14.45
N ILE A 241 -9.99 -7.65 -14.30
CA ILE A 241 -9.11 -7.70 -13.13
C ILE A 241 -9.88 -7.17 -11.92
N LYS A 242 -9.88 -7.95 -10.84
CA LYS A 242 -10.44 -7.62 -9.53
C LYS A 242 -9.35 -7.70 -8.45
N PHE A 243 -9.53 -6.97 -7.37
CA PHE A 243 -8.63 -7.00 -6.22
C PHE A 243 -9.34 -7.67 -5.05
N ALA A 244 -8.92 -8.87 -4.68
CA ALA A 244 -9.62 -9.68 -3.68
C ALA A 244 -9.75 -8.98 -2.30
N CYS A 245 -8.83 -8.12 -1.93
CA CYS A 245 -8.90 -7.37 -0.67
C CYS A 245 -9.91 -6.21 -0.68
N VAL A 246 -10.40 -5.78 -1.84
CA VAL A 246 -11.35 -4.65 -2.00
C VAL A 246 -12.66 -5.09 -2.64
N ASP A 247 -12.58 -5.85 -3.75
CA ASP A 247 -13.74 -6.32 -4.50
C ASP A 247 -14.31 -7.64 -3.96
N GLY A 248 -13.50 -8.42 -3.22
CA GLY A 248 -13.82 -9.72 -2.65
C GLY A 248 -13.61 -9.76 -1.12
N PRO A 249 -13.27 -10.89 -0.54
CA PRO A 249 -12.67 -12.09 -1.16
C PRO A 249 -13.66 -13.03 -1.87
N GLU A 250 -14.96 -12.84 -1.73
CA GLU A 250 -15.98 -13.68 -2.33
C GLU A 250 -16.30 -13.26 -3.78
N PHE A 251 -16.36 -14.24 -4.68
CA PHE A 251 -16.62 -14.05 -6.11
C PHE A 251 -17.46 -15.19 -6.69
N ASP A 252 -18.14 -14.93 -7.81
CA ASP A 252 -18.79 -15.97 -8.61
C ASP A 252 -17.76 -16.99 -9.10
N GLY A 253 -17.81 -18.20 -8.55
CA GLY A 253 -16.88 -19.28 -8.84
C GLY A 253 -16.91 -19.73 -10.32
N HIS A 254 -18.01 -19.53 -11.04
CA HIS A 254 -18.12 -19.85 -12.47
C HIS A 254 -17.38 -18.85 -13.38
N LEU A 255 -16.99 -17.69 -12.85
CA LEU A 255 -16.32 -16.62 -13.57
C LEU A 255 -14.83 -16.47 -13.23
N VAL A 256 -14.38 -17.11 -12.13
CA VAL A 256 -12.98 -17.02 -11.67
C VAL A 256 -12.03 -17.77 -12.61
N ASN A 257 -10.93 -17.13 -12.99
CA ASN A 257 -9.80 -17.82 -13.65
C ASN A 257 -8.90 -18.48 -12.60
N PHE A 258 -9.26 -19.69 -12.19
CA PHE A 258 -8.53 -20.43 -11.15
C PHE A 258 -7.11 -20.79 -11.55
N ASP A 259 -6.86 -21.09 -12.83
CA ASP A 259 -5.51 -21.49 -13.27
C ASP A 259 -4.53 -20.33 -13.16
N GLU A 260 -4.95 -19.14 -13.51
CA GLU A 260 -4.20 -17.90 -13.28
C GLU A 260 -3.99 -17.64 -11.79
N ALA A 261 -5.05 -17.73 -10.99
CA ALA A 261 -4.98 -17.46 -9.56
C ALA A 261 -4.02 -18.44 -8.84
N MET A 262 -4.06 -19.73 -9.19
CA MET A 262 -3.13 -20.76 -8.66
C MET A 262 -1.68 -20.47 -9.06
N ARG A 263 -1.41 -20.09 -10.31
CA ARG A 263 -0.06 -19.72 -10.74
C ARG A 263 0.47 -18.52 -9.94
N ARG A 264 -0.36 -17.49 -9.75
CA ARG A 264 0.05 -16.30 -8.98
C ARG A 264 0.37 -16.60 -7.52
N GLN A 265 -0.29 -17.57 -6.88
CA GLN A 265 0.07 -18.01 -5.53
C GLN A 265 1.49 -18.58 -5.43
N MET A 266 2.10 -18.97 -6.54
CA MET A 266 3.43 -19.57 -6.57
C MET A 266 4.57 -18.56 -6.81
N ILE A 267 4.28 -17.27 -6.98
CA ILE A 267 5.27 -16.23 -7.37
C ILE A 267 6.49 -16.21 -6.44
N TYR A 268 6.30 -16.34 -5.13
CA TYR A 268 7.38 -16.26 -4.13
C TYR A 268 7.77 -17.62 -3.52
N LYS A 269 7.29 -18.72 -4.07
CA LYS A 269 7.54 -20.06 -3.50
C LYS A 269 9.02 -20.42 -3.40
N THR A 270 9.82 -19.96 -4.34
CA THR A 270 11.28 -20.18 -4.34
C THR A 270 11.94 -19.40 -3.21
N GLU A 271 11.59 -18.11 -3.07
CA GLU A 271 12.12 -17.22 -2.04
C GLU A 271 11.68 -17.67 -0.64
N GLU A 272 10.42 -18.02 -0.47
CA GLU A 272 9.88 -18.58 0.78
C GLU A 272 10.54 -19.91 1.13
N GLY A 273 10.78 -20.77 0.15
CA GLY A 273 11.48 -22.05 0.32
C GLY A 273 12.93 -21.86 0.76
N ARG A 274 13.66 -20.90 0.20
CA ARG A 274 15.02 -20.54 0.63
C ARG A 274 15.03 -20.03 2.06
N ALA A 275 14.20 -19.07 2.40
CA ALA A 275 14.10 -18.54 3.75
C ALA A 275 13.74 -19.62 4.80
N TYR A 276 12.97 -20.61 4.40
CA TYR A 276 12.64 -21.76 5.27
C TYR A 276 13.81 -22.72 5.46
N LEU A 277 14.61 -22.98 4.41
CA LEU A 277 15.81 -23.83 4.48
C LEU A 277 16.92 -23.17 5.29
N GLU A 278 17.18 -21.87 5.08
CA GLU A 278 18.16 -21.09 5.87
C GLU A 278 17.86 -21.13 7.36
N LYS A 279 16.57 -21.05 7.74
CA LYS A 279 16.15 -21.19 9.13
C LYS A 279 16.45 -22.58 9.72
N LYS A 280 16.37 -23.66 8.91
CA LYS A 280 16.57 -25.05 9.37
C LYS A 280 18.05 -25.49 9.39
N GLU A 281 18.80 -25.06 8.42
CA GLU A 281 20.15 -25.59 8.13
C GLU A 281 21.28 -24.61 8.49
N GLY A 282 20.94 -23.35 8.82
CA GLY A 282 21.92 -22.28 8.98
C GLY A 282 22.41 -21.73 7.63
N ASP A 283 22.98 -20.52 7.64
CA ASP A 283 23.48 -19.85 6.44
C ASP A 283 24.69 -20.60 5.83
N THR A 284 24.50 -21.23 4.69
CA THR A 284 25.56 -21.94 3.97
C THR A 284 26.13 -21.18 2.77
N HIS A 285 25.57 -20.02 2.36
CA HIS A 285 25.98 -19.31 1.14
C HIS A 285 25.75 -17.80 1.19
N HIS A 286 26.51 -17.03 2.00
CA HIS A 286 26.66 -15.60 1.77
C HIS A 286 28.13 -15.17 1.73
N ALA A 287 28.55 -14.72 0.57
CA ALA A 287 29.76 -13.91 0.43
C ALA A 287 29.53 -12.59 1.17
N LYS A 288 30.26 -12.39 2.27
CA LYS A 288 30.24 -11.15 3.06
C LYS A 288 30.58 -9.98 2.14
N GLY A 289 29.65 -9.05 2.00
CA GLY A 289 29.90 -7.77 1.35
C GLY A 289 31.07 -7.05 2.02
N CYS A 290 32.02 -6.61 1.23
CA CYS A 290 33.21 -5.89 1.65
C CYS A 290 32.80 -4.52 2.22
N GLN A 291 32.99 -4.31 3.50
CA GLN A 291 32.98 -2.98 4.12
C GLN A 291 34.30 -2.29 3.79
N CYS A 292 34.31 -1.45 2.76
CA CYS A 292 35.39 -0.51 2.49
C CYS A 292 34.78 0.88 2.27
N CYS A 293 34.55 1.60 3.35
CA CYS A 293 34.29 3.04 3.31
C CYS A 293 35.60 3.78 3.51
N SER A 294 36.24 4.22 2.45
CA SER A 294 37.23 5.28 2.50
C SER A 294 36.60 6.57 1.98
N HIS A 295 36.45 7.54 2.86
CA HIS A 295 36.06 8.90 2.50
C HIS A 295 37.26 9.59 1.83
N GLU A 296 37.20 9.79 0.54
CA GLU A 296 38.07 10.74 -0.09
C GLU A 296 37.43 12.13 -0.09
N ASN A 297 38.13 13.07 0.55
CA ASN A 297 37.83 14.49 0.52
C ASN A 297 38.16 15.02 -0.87
N SER A 298 37.14 15.32 -1.68
CA SER A 298 37.32 16.11 -2.89
C SER A 298 37.57 17.57 -2.51
N SER A 299 38.73 18.10 -2.92
CA SER A 299 39.09 19.51 -2.76
C SER A 299 38.12 20.42 -3.50
N LEU A 300 37.66 21.46 -2.84
CA LEU A 300 36.84 22.53 -3.40
C LEU A 300 37.61 23.30 -4.45
N GLU A 301 37.33 23.01 -5.73
CA GLU A 301 37.76 23.87 -6.83
C GLU A 301 37.05 25.22 -6.78
N SER A 302 37.71 26.29 -7.23
CA SER A 302 37.16 27.64 -7.26
C SER A 302 35.91 27.72 -8.11
N LEU A 303 34.76 28.05 -7.46
CA LEU A 303 33.47 28.16 -8.13
C LEU A 303 33.44 29.27 -9.19
N GLU A 304 33.06 28.92 -10.42
CA GLU A 304 32.78 29.88 -11.47
C GLU A 304 31.58 30.78 -11.05
N LYS A 305 31.71 32.10 -11.32
CA LYS A 305 30.72 33.11 -10.98
C LYS A 305 29.37 32.80 -11.64
N GLY A 306 28.31 32.56 -10.85
CA GLY A 306 26.97 32.28 -11.35
C GLY A 306 26.51 30.83 -11.27
N LYS A 307 27.41 29.89 -10.97
CA LYS A 307 27.06 28.46 -10.76
C LYS A 307 26.63 28.18 -9.31
N ARG A 308 25.86 27.09 -9.12
CA ARG A 308 25.48 26.55 -7.81
C ARG A 308 26.67 25.94 -7.09
N VAL A 309 26.61 25.94 -5.78
CA VAL A 309 27.50 25.07 -5.00
C VAL A 309 27.10 23.60 -5.30
N PRO A 310 28.04 22.76 -5.78
CA PRO A 310 27.74 21.36 -6.06
C PRO A 310 27.35 20.63 -4.77
N VAL A 311 26.41 19.70 -4.88
CA VAL A 311 26.01 18.84 -3.77
C VAL A 311 26.86 17.59 -3.80
N ARG A 312 27.35 17.18 -2.64
CA ARG A 312 28.11 15.93 -2.50
C ARG A 312 27.16 14.74 -2.58
N GLU A 313 27.52 13.77 -3.38
CA GLU A 313 26.75 12.55 -3.63
C GLU A 313 27.63 11.32 -3.55
N GLN A 314 27.01 10.15 -3.34
CA GLN A 314 27.71 8.88 -3.46
C GLN A 314 28.15 8.64 -4.92
N ASP A 315 29.29 8.00 -5.09
CA ASP A 315 29.73 7.52 -6.43
C ASP A 315 28.62 6.69 -7.10
N PRO A 316 28.31 6.94 -8.38
CA PRO A 316 27.21 6.26 -9.07
C PRO A 316 27.27 4.73 -9.05
N LYS A 317 28.47 4.15 -9.15
CA LYS A 317 28.65 2.69 -9.12
C LYS A 317 28.43 2.11 -7.73
N ILE A 318 28.82 2.86 -6.69
CA ILE A 318 28.60 2.47 -5.29
C ILE A 318 27.14 2.60 -4.93
N ARG A 319 26.51 3.76 -5.19
CA ARG A 319 25.10 3.99 -4.83
C ARG A 319 24.12 3.07 -5.56
N ALA A 320 24.50 2.54 -6.73
CA ALA A 320 23.70 1.57 -7.47
C ALA A 320 23.63 0.18 -6.79
N THR A 321 24.38 -0.06 -5.72
CA THR A 321 24.48 -1.36 -5.03
C THR A 321 24.03 -1.32 -3.57
N ASN A 322 23.61 -0.15 -3.05
CA ASN A 322 23.17 0.00 -1.67
C ASN A 322 21.90 0.85 -1.55
N PHE A 323 21.29 0.87 -0.38
CA PHE A 323 20.08 1.63 -0.09
C PHE A 323 20.34 2.89 0.76
N ASP A 324 21.59 3.27 0.97
CA ASP A 324 21.93 4.50 1.69
C ASP A 324 21.52 5.75 0.90
N GLU A 325 21.28 6.86 1.60
CA GLU A 325 20.85 8.12 0.96
C GLU A 325 21.90 8.57 -0.09
N VAL A 326 21.44 8.87 -1.29
CA VAL A 326 22.30 9.24 -2.44
C VAL A 326 23.06 10.55 -2.19
N THR A 327 22.38 11.57 -1.64
CA THR A 327 22.94 12.92 -1.44
C THR A 327 23.32 13.17 0.01
N PHE A 328 24.58 13.53 0.25
CA PHE A 328 25.06 13.89 1.61
C PHE A 328 24.58 15.27 2.07
N GLY A 329 24.16 16.14 1.14
CA GLY A 329 23.76 17.52 1.46
C GLY A 329 24.95 18.48 1.60
N TYR A 330 24.67 19.71 2.05
CA TYR A 330 25.66 20.76 2.26
C TYR A 330 26.28 20.70 3.67
N THR A 331 27.54 21.09 3.78
CA THR A 331 28.12 21.57 5.04
C THR A 331 27.61 22.98 5.34
N LEU A 332 27.86 23.49 6.56
CA LEU A 332 27.49 24.86 6.91
C LEU A 332 28.13 25.89 5.97
N GLU A 333 29.41 25.72 5.64
CA GLU A 333 30.11 26.62 4.73
C GLU A 333 29.54 26.58 3.31
N GLU A 334 29.23 25.38 2.80
CA GLU A 334 28.62 25.21 1.49
C GLU A 334 27.21 25.82 1.46
N ALA A 335 26.41 25.61 2.50
CA ALA A 335 25.09 26.23 2.64
C ALA A 335 25.15 27.75 2.69
N GLN A 336 26.09 28.32 3.44
CA GLN A 336 26.28 29.77 3.49
C GLN A 336 26.75 30.36 2.15
N LYS A 337 27.65 29.68 1.44
CA LYS A 337 28.08 30.08 0.08
C LYS A 337 26.91 30.06 -0.90
N GLU A 338 26.09 29.01 -0.89
CA GLU A 338 24.89 28.94 -1.75
C GLU A 338 23.84 29.98 -1.33
N ALA A 339 23.62 30.18 -0.04
CA ALA A 339 22.69 31.18 0.49
C ALA A 339 23.10 32.61 0.11
N ALA A 340 24.42 32.90 0.02
CA ALA A 340 24.95 34.21 -0.39
C ALA A 340 24.58 34.57 -1.84
N ARG A 341 24.21 33.61 -2.69
CA ARG A 341 23.74 33.85 -4.06
C ARG A 341 22.34 34.47 -4.09
N CYS A 342 21.54 34.27 -3.02
CA CYS A 342 20.17 34.78 -2.96
C CYS A 342 20.15 36.33 -2.98
N LEU A 343 19.41 36.90 -3.92
CA LEU A 343 19.29 38.36 -4.10
C LEU A 343 18.35 39.01 -3.11
N ASN A 344 17.69 38.28 -2.24
CA ASN A 344 16.67 38.77 -1.30
C ASN A 344 15.64 39.69 -2.00
N CYS A 345 14.97 39.20 -3.03
CA CYS A 345 14.11 39.94 -3.93
C CYS A 345 12.93 40.57 -3.18
N LYS A 346 12.62 41.87 -3.46
CA LYS A 346 11.47 42.56 -2.90
C LYS A 346 10.11 41.87 -3.25
N ASN A 347 10.02 41.26 -4.46
CA ASN A 347 8.89 40.46 -4.93
C ASN A 347 9.37 39.05 -5.27
N PRO A 348 9.51 38.16 -4.30
CA PRO A 348 10.14 36.84 -4.49
C PRO A 348 9.21 35.90 -5.26
N LEU A 349 9.52 35.65 -6.55
CA LEU A 349 8.74 34.74 -7.38
C LEU A 349 8.87 33.30 -6.91
N CYS A 350 9.97 32.95 -6.25
CA CYS A 350 10.17 31.61 -5.67
C CYS A 350 9.08 31.24 -4.63
N MET A 351 8.64 32.20 -3.81
CA MET A 351 7.52 31.97 -2.88
C MET A 351 6.22 31.66 -3.61
N LYS A 352 5.94 32.35 -4.73
CA LYS A 352 4.75 32.08 -5.56
C LYS A 352 4.81 30.72 -6.24
N GLY A 353 6.01 30.17 -6.44
CA GLY A 353 6.23 28.84 -6.97
C GLY A 353 6.10 27.73 -5.92
N CYS A 354 6.05 28.06 -4.63
CA CYS A 354 5.94 27.10 -3.54
C CYS A 354 4.46 26.86 -3.17
N PRO A 355 3.93 25.64 -3.29
CA PRO A 355 2.53 25.33 -2.96
C PRO A 355 2.13 25.59 -1.50
N VAL A 356 3.09 25.62 -0.57
CA VAL A 356 2.88 25.95 0.85
C VAL A 356 3.36 27.35 1.21
N SER A 357 3.81 28.13 0.23
CA SER A 357 4.18 29.55 0.35
C SER A 357 5.24 29.84 1.42
N ILE A 358 6.30 29.01 1.49
CA ILE A 358 7.44 29.22 2.39
C ILE A 358 8.05 30.60 2.14
N ASP A 359 8.40 31.32 3.21
CA ASP A 359 9.18 32.59 3.13
C ASP A 359 10.64 32.26 2.83
N ILE A 360 10.89 31.95 1.54
CA ILE A 360 12.18 31.46 1.03
C ILE A 360 13.30 32.47 1.24
N PRO A 361 13.13 33.82 0.92
CA PRO A 361 14.21 34.77 1.15
C PRO A 361 14.61 34.86 2.62
N SER A 362 13.65 34.84 3.54
CA SER A 362 13.93 35.05 4.96
C SER A 362 14.74 33.89 5.54
N PHE A 363 14.34 32.60 5.26
CA PHE A 363 15.12 31.49 5.81
C PHE A 363 16.53 31.40 5.17
N ILE A 364 16.68 31.74 3.88
CA ILE A 364 17.97 31.77 3.22
C ILE A 364 18.89 32.86 3.79
N GLN A 365 18.36 34.05 4.09
CA GLN A 365 19.14 35.10 4.73
C GLN A 365 19.64 34.64 6.12
N LYS A 366 18.84 33.90 6.88
CA LYS A 366 19.27 33.35 8.19
C LYS A 366 20.38 32.32 8.04
N ILE A 367 20.35 31.48 7.00
CA ILE A 367 21.49 30.59 6.70
C ILE A 367 22.75 31.39 6.41
N LYS A 368 22.64 32.45 5.56
CA LYS A 368 23.76 33.34 5.25
C LYS A 368 24.36 33.98 6.49
N GLU A 369 23.54 34.37 7.47
CA GLU A 369 23.94 34.95 8.75
C GLU A 369 24.53 33.91 9.71
N GLY A 370 24.38 32.62 9.44
CA GLY A 370 24.81 31.51 10.31
C GLY A 370 23.79 31.16 11.39
N ASP A 371 22.62 31.80 11.41
CA ASP A 371 21.54 31.54 12.35
C ASP A 371 20.61 30.43 11.84
N ILE A 372 21.08 29.19 11.87
CA ILE A 372 20.35 28.04 11.34
C ILE A 372 19.10 27.74 12.19
N LYS A 373 19.14 28.01 13.49
CA LYS A 373 17.99 27.82 14.38
C LYS A 373 16.82 28.71 13.97
N GLU A 374 17.08 29.99 13.66
CA GLU A 374 16.05 30.91 13.20
C GLU A 374 15.58 30.59 11.79
N ALA A 375 16.49 30.15 10.90
CA ALA A 375 16.08 29.61 9.59
C ALA A 375 15.07 28.47 9.74
N GLY A 376 15.30 27.58 10.71
CA GLY A 376 14.39 26.49 11.07
C GLY A 376 13.04 26.97 11.59
N ARG A 377 13.02 27.99 12.46
CA ARG A 377 11.77 28.59 12.96
C ARG A 377 10.92 29.19 11.82
N ILE A 378 11.58 29.83 10.88
CA ILE A 378 10.90 30.37 9.69
C ILE A 378 10.28 29.22 8.88
N LEU A 379 11.03 28.17 8.56
CA LEU A 379 10.51 27.02 7.80
C LEU A 379 9.31 26.34 8.48
N THR A 380 9.41 26.09 9.79
CA THR A 380 8.37 25.36 10.54
C THR A 380 7.06 26.11 10.70
N LYS A 381 7.02 27.43 10.46
CA LYS A 381 5.77 28.21 10.34
C LYS A 381 4.96 27.81 9.10
N TYR A 382 5.62 27.39 8.02
CA TYR A 382 4.98 27.13 6.73
C TYR A 382 4.83 25.65 6.42
N THR A 383 5.72 24.81 6.92
CA THR A 383 5.71 23.38 6.67
C THR A 383 6.05 22.58 7.93
N SER A 384 5.41 21.41 8.10
CA SER A 384 5.74 20.46 9.16
C SER A 384 6.72 19.38 8.69
N LEU A 385 7.13 19.40 7.41
CA LEU A 385 7.98 18.38 6.77
C LEU A 385 9.13 18.99 5.96
N PRO A 386 9.97 19.89 6.54
CA PRO A 386 11.02 20.58 5.78
C PRO A 386 12.10 19.63 5.24
N ALA A 387 12.53 18.64 6.02
CA ALA A 387 13.55 17.68 5.58
C ALA A 387 13.06 16.75 4.47
N VAL A 388 11.77 16.40 4.47
CA VAL A 388 11.11 15.68 3.35
C VAL A 388 11.04 16.58 2.12
N CYS A 389 10.56 17.83 2.26
CA CYS A 389 10.40 18.76 1.14
C CYS A 389 11.73 19.02 0.42
N GLY A 390 12.82 19.23 1.16
CA GLY A 390 14.16 19.45 0.62
C GLY A 390 14.67 18.29 -0.25
N ARG A 391 14.16 17.05 -0.02
CA ARG A 391 14.55 15.83 -0.75
C ARG A 391 13.66 15.51 -1.95
N VAL A 392 12.34 15.69 -1.82
CA VAL A 392 11.39 15.12 -2.79
C VAL A 392 10.59 16.11 -3.62
N CYS A 393 10.60 17.40 -3.28
CA CYS A 393 9.95 18.42 -4.09
C CYS A 393 10.57 18.52 -5.49
N PRO A 394 9.78 18.71 -6.56
CA PRO A 394 10.30 19.04 -7.89
C PRO A 394 10.65 20.52 -7.98
N GLN A 395 11.69 20.94 -7.26
CA GLN A 395 12.09 22.34 -7.10
C GLN A 395 12.33 23.03 -8.44
N GLU A 396 12.88 22.30 -9.43
CA GLU A 396 13.17 22.76 -10.79
C GLU A 396 11.93 23.28 -11.54
N THR A 397 10.74 22.82 -11.21
CA THR A 397 9.48 23.27 -11.79
C THR A 397 8.69 24.21 -10.86
N GLN A 398 9.14 24.39 -9.62
CA GLN A 398 8.46 25.15 -8.57
C GLN A 398 9.28 26.35 -8.13
N CYS A 399 9.80 26.36 -6.88
CA CYS A 399 10.50 27.50 -6.30
C CYS A 399 11.77 27.88 -7.07
N GLU A 400 12.61 26.90 -7.42
CA GLU A 400 13.84 27.13 -8.17
C GLU A 400 13.55 27.53 -9.62
N GLY A 401 12.55 26.90 -10.26
CA GLY A 401 12.10 27.28 -11.61
C GLY A 401 11.53 28.71 -11.71
N LYS A 402 11.23 29.36 -10.57
CA LYS A 402 10.80 30.76 -10.50
C LYS A 402 11.89 31.70 -9.98
N CYS A 403 13.06 31.19 -9.65
CA CYS A 403 14.17 32.02 -9.18
C CYS A 403 14.71 32.90 -10.32
N VAL A 404 14.81 34.19 -10.09
CA VAL A 404 15.26 35.16 -11.12
C VAL A 404 16.68 34.94 -11.59
N LEU A 405 17.55 34.30 -10.77
CA LEU A 405 18.90 33.93 -11.18
C LEU A 405 18.90 32.90 -12.30
N GLY A 406 17.87 32.04 -12.36
CA GLY A 406 17.71 31.03 -13.43
C GLY A 406 17.47 31.63 -14.82
N ILE A 407 17.23 32.95 -14.96
CA ILE A 407 17.05 33.61 -16.26
C ILE A 407 18.39 33.76 -17.00
N LYS A 408 19.49 34.03 -16.28
CA LYS A 408 20.82 34.28 -16.87
C LYS A 408 21.93 33.32 -16.36
N GLY A 409 21.56 32.38 -15.49
CA GLY A 409 22.47 31.43 -14.87
C GLY A 409 21.72 30.33 -14.18
N GLU A 410 22.30 29.77 -13.13
CA GLU A 410 21.64 28.74 -12.34
C GLU A 410 20.83 29.36 -11.18
N PRO A 411 19.58 28.93 -10.94
CA PRO A 411 18.78 29.37 -9.80
C PRO A 411 19.48 28.99 -8.48
N VAL A 412 19.13 29.63 -7.36
CA VAL A 412 19.58 29.22 -6.03
C VAL A 412 19.08 27.79 -5.77
N ALA A 413 19.92 26.95 -5.18
CA ALA A 413 19.60 25.56 -4.81
C ALA A 413 18.70 25.54 -3.54
N ILE A 414 17.48 26.07 -3.67
CA ILE A 414 16.54 26.29 -2.56
C ILE A 414 16.22 25.00 -1.84
N GLY A 415 15.96 23.91 -2.59
CA GLY A 415 15.66 22.60 -2.00
C GLY A 415 16.82 22.02 -1.21
N LYS A 416 18.05 22.24 -1.66
CA LYS A 416 19.25 21.75 -0.94
C LYS A 416 19.49 22.55 0.34
N LEU A 417 19.18 23.85 0.35
CA LEU A 417 19.21 24.68 1.54
C LEU A 417 18.08 24.31 2.52
N GLU A 418 16.87 24.00 2.01
CA GLU A 418 15.77 23.50 2.81
C GLU A 418 16.12 22.13 3.44
N LYS A 419 16.74 21.20 2.67
CA LYS A 419 17.27 19.94 3.19
C LYS A 419 18.25 20.18 4.34
N PHE A 420 19.23 21.07 4.15
CA PHE A 420 20.26 21.39 5.15
C PHE A 420 19.64 21.87 6.48
N VAL A 421 18.68 22.81 6.40
CA VAL A 421 18.00 23.30 7.61
C VAL A 421 17.10 22.23 8.22
N GLY A 422 16.37 21.45 7.38
CA GLY A 422 15.54 20.35 7.84
C GLY A 422 16.34 19.29 8.59
N ASP A 423 17.50 18.89 8.07
CA ASP A 423 18.40 17.93 8.71
C ASP A 423 18.94 18.48 10.04
N TYR A 424 19.34 19.73 10.07
CA TYR A 424 19.74 20.42 11.29
C TYR A 424 18.67 20.34 12.38
N LEU A 425 17.41 20.59 12.05
CA LEU A 425 16.29 20.51 13.00
C LEU A 425 16.05 19.11 13.54
N LEU A 426 16.37 18.06 12.76
CA LEU A 426 16.22 16.66 13.19
C LEU A 426 17.40 16.17 14.03
N GLU A 427 18.57 16.77 13.89
CA GLU A 427 19.79 16.44 14.63
C GLU A 427 19.91 17.19 15.95
N HIS A 428 19.30 18.37 16.04
CA HIS A 428 19.34 19.23 17.23
C HIS A 428 17.95 19.34 17.83
N ASP A 429 17.82 19.15 19.13
CA ASP A 429 16.54 19.27 19.83
C ASP A 429 15.94 20.66 19.60
N PHE A 430 14.92 20.68 18.74
CA PHE A 430 14.16 21.88 18.45
C PHE A 430 12.89 21.89 19.29
N GLU A 431 12.82 22.84 20.22
CA GLU A 431 11.62 23.02 21.03
C GLU A 431 10.45 23.46 20.17
N VAL A 432 9.42 22.63 20.14
CA VAL A 432 8.15 22.93 19.51
C VAL A 432 7.24 23.55 20.58
N GLU A 433 6.88 24.82 20.41
CA GLU A 433 5.90 25.47 21.29
C GLU A 433 4.58 24.70 21.21
N LYS A 434 4.08 24.23 22.36
CA LYS A 434 2.76 23.61 22.45
C LYS A 434 1.71 24.71 22.57
N PRO A 435 0.75 24.79 21.63
CA PRO A 435 -0.32 25.77 21.72
C PRO A 435 -1.29 25.43 22.86
N GLU A 436 -2.02 26.43 23.35
CA GLU A 436 -3.14 26.21 24.25
C GLU A 436 -4.25 25.42 23.52
N LYS A 437 -4.78 24.39 24.19
CA LYS A 437 -5.85 23.55 23.61
C LYS A 437 -7.17 24.31 23.58
N ASN A 438 -7.85 24.22 22.43
CA ASN A 438 -9.17 24.82 22.23
C ASN A 438 -10.34 23.84 22.47
N ASN A 439 -10.03 22.57 22.85
CA ASN A 439 -10.97 21.50 23.16
C ASN A 439 -11.85 21.00 21.97
N HIS A 440 -11.55 21.42 20.75
CA HIS A 440 -12.21 20.95 19.54
C HIS A 440 -11.46 19.75 18.94
N LYS A 441 -12.19 18.71 18.50
CA LYS A 441 -11.64 17.46 17.98
C LYS A 441 -11.77 17.35 16.48
N VAL A 442 -10.68 17.01 15.80
CA VAL A 442 -10.67 16.77 14.36
C VAL A 442 -10.06 15.40 14.03
N ALA A 443 -10.75 14.63 13.19
CA ALA A 443 -10.25 13.38 12.66
C ALA A 443 -9.55 13.61 11.32
N VAL A 444 -8.38 12.98 11.12
CA VAL A 444 -7.63 12.99 9.87
C VAL A 444 -7.49 11.55 9.39
N ILE A 445 -7.94 11.25 8.18
CA ILE A 445 -7.90 9.93 7.57
C ILE A 445 -6.71 9.84 6.61
N GLY A 446 -5.71 9.04 6.96
CA GLY A 446 -4.46 8.86 6.25
C GLY A 446 -3.35 9.77 6.75
N SER A 447 -2.20 9.18 7.02
CA SER A 447 -0.98 9.84 7.51
C SER A 447 0.00 10.21 6.38
N GLY A 448 -0.47 10.32 5.14
CA GLY A 448 0.32 10.84 4.03
C GLY A 448 0.57 12.34 4.12
N PRO A 449 1.30 12.96 3.15
CA PRO A 449 1.70 14.37 3.20
C PRO A 449 0.55 15.36 3.45
N ALA A 450 -0.62 15.15 2.86
CA ALA A 450 -1.79 15.99 3.07
C ALA A 450 -2.29 15.89 4.52
N GLY A 451 -2.47 14.66 5.02
CA GLY A 451 -2.94 14.39 6.39
C GLY A 451 -1.97 14.91 7.45
N LEU A 452 -0.67 14.66 7.27
CA LEU A 452 0.38 15.17 8.18
C LEU A 452 0.38 16.71 8.24
N THR A 453 0.18 17.37 7.10
CA THR A 453 0.09 18.84 7.05
C THR A 453 -1.15 19.35 7.76
N VAL A 454 -2.33 18.75 7.53
CA VAL A 454 -3.56 19.12 8.24
C VAL A 454 -3.40 18.90 9.74
N ALA A 455 -2.86 17.75 10.14
CA ALA A 455 -2.67 17.42 11.54
C ALA A 455 -1.71 18.39 12.24
N GLY A 456 -0.58 18.68 11.61
CA GLY A 456 0.40 19.63 12.17
C GLY A 456 -0.14 21.07 12.25
N ASP A 457 -0.80 21.55 11.19
CA ASP A 457 -1.33 22.92 11.17
C ASP A 457 -2.50 23.10 12.16
N LEU A 458 -3.42 22.15 12.26
CA LEU A 458 -4.51 22.18 13.24
C LEU A 458 -4.00 22.04 14.69
N ALA A 459 -3.01 21.17 14.91
CA ALA A 459 -2.39 21.07 16.24
C ALA A 459 -1.74 22.38 16.69
N LYS A 460 -1.06 23.10 15.77
CA LYS A 460 -0.53 24.46 16.03
C LYS A 460 -1.62 25.48 16.35
N MET A 461 -2.86 25.26 15.91
CA MET A 461 -4.04 26.07 16.23
C MET A 461 -4.76 25.63 17.53
N GLY A 462 -4.24 24.64 18.25
CA GLY A 462 -4.76 24.14 19.52
C GLY A 462 -5.80 23.04 19.44
N TYR A 463 -6.08 22.49 18.25
CA TYR A 463 -7.04 21.39 18.07
C TYR A 463 -6.52 20.08 18.64
N ASP A 464 -7.44 19.24 19.13
CA ASP A 464 -7.17 17.83 19.46
C ASP A 464 -7.33 17.00 18.19
N VAL A 465 -6.20 16.59 17.60
CA VAL A 465 -6.18 15.92 16.31
C VAL A 465 -5.84 14.44 16.46
N THR A 466 -6.67 13.58 15.90
CA THR A 466 -6.40 12.14 15.77
C THR A 466 -6.24 11.76 14.30
N VAL A 467 -5.11 11.16 13.96
CA VAL A 467 -4.80 10.63 12.62
C VAL A 467 -5.03 9.13 12.60
N PHE A 468 -5.93 8.67 11.73
CA PHE A 468 -6.22 7.25 11.49
C PHE A 468 -5.44 6.77 10.26
N GLU A 469 -4.59 5.77 10.45
CA GLU A 469 -3.76 5.20 9.40
C GLU A 469 -4.07 3.71 9.21
N ALA A 470 -4.33 3.32 7.97
CA ALA A 470 -4.68 1.93 7.61
C ALA A 470 -3.48 0.98 7.69
N LEU A 471 -2.26 1.49 7.46
CA LEU A 471 -1.02 0.71 7.52
C LEU A 471 -0.47 0.68 8.96
N HIS A 472 0.47 -0.23 9.20
CA HIS A 472 1.15 -0.36 10.50
C HIS A 472 2.24 0.69 10.74
N LYS A 473 2.62 1.46 9.73
CA LYS A 473 3.57 2.58 9.79
C LYS A 473 2.91 3.85 9.25
N THR A 474 3.19 4.97 9.90
CA THR A 474 2.75 6.29 9.45
C THR A 474 3.61 6.84 8.32
N GLY A 475 3.10 7.83 7.57
CA GLY A 475 3.81 8.53 6.50
C GLY A 475 3.21 8.32 5.11
N GLY A 476 2.30 7.35 4.93
CA GLY A 476 1.70 7.07 3.61
C GLY A 476 2.76 6.82 2.54
N VAL A 477 2.65 7.48 1.38
CA VAL A 477 3.59 7.32 0.25
C VAL A 477 5.05 7.65 0.61
N LEU A 478 5.30 8.49 1.62
CA LEU A 478 6.65 8.78 2.12
C LEU A 478 7.32 7.51 2.68
N THR A 479 6.52 6.60 3.22
CA THR A 479 7.00 5.36 3.85
C THR A 479 6.94 4.17 2.90
N TYR A 480 5.82 3.94 2.20
CA TYR A 480 5.69 2.76 1.35
C TYR A 480 6.18 2.94 -0.08
N GLY A 481 6.15 4.18 -0.62
CA GLY A 481 6.37 4.42 -2.05
C GLY A 481 7.75 4.95 -2.40
N ILE A 482 8.22 6.00 -1.72
CA ILE A 482 9.52 6.60 -2.01
C ILE A 482 10.65 5.73 -1.44
N PRO A 483 11.70 5.37 -2.20
CA PRO A 483 12.76 4.48 -1.72
C PRO A 483 13.63 5.09 -0.60
N GLU A 484 14.25 4.19 0.20
CA GLU A 484 15.15 4.57 1.31
C GLU A 484 16.30 5.47 0.85
N PHE A 485 16.93 5.15 -0.29
CA PHE A 485 18.04 5.90 -0.85
C PHE A 485 17.69 7.33 -1.34
N ARG A 486 16.39 7.66 -1.44
CA ARG A 486 15.92 9.03 -1.70
C ARG A 486 15.36 9.72 -0.46
N LEU A 487 14.70 8.96 0.38
CA LEU A 487 14.03 9.47 1.57
C LEU A 487 14.14 8.45 2.71
N PRO A 488 15.16 8.55 3.57
CA PRO A 488 15.34 7.66 4.70
C PRO A 488 14.14 7.65 5.63
N LYS A 489 13.63 6.46 5.98
CA LYS A 489 12.36 6.33 6.72
C LYS A 489 12.55 6.70 8.19
N GLU A 490 13.41 5.98 8.87
CA GLU A 490 13.58 6.16 10.31
C GLU A 490 14.29 7.48 10.65
N LYS A 491 15.32 7.85 9.87
CA LYS A 491 16.13 9.04 10.11
C LYS A 491 15.42 10.35 9.78
N ILE A 492 14.49 10.34 8.82
CA ILE A 492 13.84 11.56 8.31
C ILE A 492 12.33 11.50 8.54
N VAL A 493 11.63 10.59 7.87
CA VAL A 493 10.16 10.56 7.86
C VAL A 493 9.59 10.38 9.26
N GLN A 494 10.07 9.39 9.99
CA GLN A 494 9.56 9.11 11.34
C GLN A 494 9.93 10.20 12.32
N LYS A 495 11.13 10.81 12.22
CA LYS A 495 11.51 11.95 13.08
C LYS A 495 10.64 13.18 12.84
N GLU A 496 10.31 13.52 11.60
CA GLU A 496 9.39 14.62 11.32
C GLU A 496 7.97 14.34 11.85
N ILE A 497 7.51 13.09 11.75
CA ILE A 497 6.23 12.66 12.33
C ILE A 497 6.28 12.74 13.87
N GLU A 498 7.39 12.35 14.50
CA GLU A 498 7.57 12.51 15.96
C GLU A 498 7.48 13.99 16.39
N ASN A 499 8.00 14.91 15.59
CA ASN A 499 7.84 16.34 15.86
C ASN A 499 6.37 16.79 15.79
N ILE A 500 5.57 16.21 14.86
CA ILE A 500 4.12 16.44 14.81
C ILE A 500 3.42 15.82 16.06
N LYS A 501 3.85 14.64 16.52
CA LYS A 501 3.34 14.06 17.77
C LYS A 501 3.65 14.93 18.99
N LYS A 502 4.83 15.55 19.04
CA LYS A 502 5.18 16.50 20.13
C LYS A 502 4.23 17.69 20.23
N LEU A 503 3.55 18.09 19.14
CA LEU A 503 2.46 19.09 19.15
C LEU A 503 1.17 18.58 19.81
N GLY A 504 1.07 17.29 20.14
CA GLY A 504 -0.11 16.68 20.75
C GLY A 504 -1.03 15.96 19.76
N VAL A 505 -0.57 15.66 18.54
CA VAL A 505 -1.31 14.85 17.56
C VAL A 505 -1.27 13.38 17.96
N HIS A 506 -2.42 12.74 17.98
CA HIS A 506 -2.55 11.30 18.22
C HIS A 506 -2.56 10.53 16.89
N PHE A 507 -1.81 9.43 16.82
CA PHE A 507 -1.79 8.54 15.66
C PHE A 507 -2.25 7.15 16.07
N THR A 508 -3.24 6.62 15.33
CA THR A 508 -3.70 5.24 15.42
C THR A 508 -3.45 4.52 14.11
N THR A 509 -2.60 3.51 14.16
CA THR A 509 -2.27 2.64 13.00
C THR A 509 -3.15 1.41 12.97
N ASN A 510 -3.21 0.71 11.82
CA ASN A 510 -4.06 -0.47 11.59
C ASN A 510 -5.57 -0.18 11.66
N GLU A 511 -5.99 1.08 11.55
CA GLU A 511 -7.36 1.54 11.61
C GLU A 511 -7.88 1.92 10.22
N ILE A 512 -8.75 1.10 9.65
CA ILE A 512 -9.24 1.26 8.29
C ILE A 512 -10.59 1.99 8.32
N VAL A 513 -10.56 3.32 8.14
CA VAL A 513 -11.80 4.12 8.04
C VAL A 513 -12.60 3.69 6.80
N GLY A 514 -13.87 3.42 6.98
CA GLY A 514 -14.75 2.77 6.02
C GLY A 514 -14.93 1.26 6.27
N LYS A 515 -14.15 0.68 7.20
CA LYS A 515 -14.29 -0.71 7.66
C LYS A 515 -14.34 -0.81 9.18
N THR A 516 -13.29 -0.38 9.88
CA THR A 516 -13.26 -0.35 11.35
C THR A 516 -14.23 0.70 11.89
N PHE A 517 -14.22 1.89 11.31
CA PHE A 517 -15.14 2.99 11.59
C PHE A 517 -15.64 3.60 10.29
N THR A 518 -16.87 4.08 10.27
CA THR A 518 -17.37 4.94 9.19
C THR A 518 -17.11 6.41 9.53
N ILE A 519 -17.24 7.30 8.54
CA ILE A 519 -17.20 8.77 8.79
C ILE A 519 -18.34 9.17 9.73
N ASP A 520 -19.52 8.52 9.63
CA ASP A 520 -20.64 8.75 10.53
C ASP A 520 -20.30 8.41 11.97
N ASN A 521 -19.64 7.25 12.22
CA ASN A 521 -19.20 6.90 13.57
C ASN A 521 -18.19 7.94 14.12
N LEU A 522 -17.30 8.48 13.29
CA LEU A 522 -16.35 9.51 13.74
C LEU A 522 -17.06 10.79 14.17
N LEU A 523 -18.03 11.27 13.38
CA LEU A 523 -18.77 12.50 13.64
C LEU A 523 -19.79 12.35 14.77
N ASP A 524 -20.64 11.30 14.71
CA ASP A 524 -21.82 11.17 15.55
C ASP A 524 -21.52 10.47 16.89
N GLU A 525 -20.62 9.47 16.91
CA GLU A 525 -20.38 8.64 18.10
C GLU A 525 -19.06 8.98 18.82
N LYS A 526 -17.99 9.29 18.05
CA LYS A 526 -16.66 9.59 18.63
C LYS A 526 -16.44 11.07 18.92
N GLY A 527 -17.40 11.94 18.52
CA GLY A 527 -17.43 13.34 18.85
C GLY A 527 -16.39 14.21 18.12
N PHE A 528 -15.96 13.79 16.93
CA PHE A 528 -15.17 14.66 16.06
C PHE A 528 -16.06 15.69 15.37
N GLU A 529 -15.64 16.93 15.36
CA GLU A 529 -16.43 18.05 14.81
C GLU A 529 -16.21 18.24 13.31
N ALA A 530 -15.07 17.77 12.80
CA ALA A 530 -14.76 17.73 11.39
C ALA A 530 -13.88 16.51 11.08
N VAL A 531 -13.94 16.07 9.81
CA VAL A 531 -13.13 14.97 9.28
C VAL A 531 -12.39 15.46 8.04
N PHE A 532 -11.09 15.18 7.96
CA PHE A 532 -10.29 15.39 6.76
C PHE A 532 -9.94 14.05 6.11
N ILE A 533 -10.20 13.91 4.81
CA ILE A 533 -9.87 12.72 4.02
C ILE A 533 -8.60 12.98 3.22
N GLY A 534 -7.50 12.37 3.63
CA GLY A 534 -6.20 12.37 2.97
C GLY A 534 -5.71 10.97 2.60
N SER A 535 -6.63 10.09 2.21
CA SER A 535 -6.38 8.66 1.93
C SER A 535 -5.51 8.37 0.70
N GLY A 536 -5.15 9.41 -0.06
CA GLY A 536 -4.29 9.30 -1.22
C GLY A 536 -4.93 8.60 -2.43
N ALA A 537 -4.08 8.17 -3.37
CA ALA A 537 -4.45 7.39 -4.57
C ALA A 537 -3.44 6.25 -4.72
N GLY A 538 -3.79 5.07 -4.25
CA GLY A 538 -2.90 3.90 -4.23
C GLY A 538 -3.27 2.79 -5.21
N LEU A 539 -4.53 2.71 -5.68
CA LEU A 539 -5.01 1.64 -6.54
C LEU A 539 -4.28 1.64 -7.89
N PRO A 540 -3.46 0.61 -8.22
CA PRO A 540 -2.61 0.64 -9.40
C PRO A 540 -3.42 0.49 -10.70
N LYS A 541 -2.91 1.12 -11.77
CA LYS A 541 -3.42 0.98 -13.13
C LYS A 541 -2.57 0.00 -13.92
N PHE A 542 -3.24 -0.76 -14.79
CA PHE A 542 -2.65 -1.68 -15.75
C PHE A 542 -2.95 -1.19 -17.17
N MET A 543 -2.25 -1.73 -18.17
CA MET A 543 -2.41 -1.33 -19.58
C MET A 543 -3.67 -1.94 -20.22
N GLY A 544 -4.13 -3.09 -19.72
CA GLY A 544 -5.18 -3.90 -20.33
C GLY A 544 -4.67 -4.72 -21.52
N ILE A 545 -3.40 -5.10 -21.50
CA ILE A 545 -2.77 -5.95 -22.55
C ILE A 545 -2.73 -7.42 -22.12
N PRO A 546 -2.65 -8.37 -23.06
CA PRO A 546 -2.50 -9.78 -22.73
C PRO A 546 -1.24 -10.04 -21.86
N GLY A 547 -1.35 -10.94 -20.91
CA GLY A 547 -0.23 -11.40 -20.09
C GLY A 547 0.04 -10.62 -18.82
N GLU A 548 -0.72 -9.57 -18.47
CA GLU A 548 -0.50 -8.74 -17.27
C GLU A 548 -0.62 -9.49 -15.93
N ASN A 549 -1.16 -10.70 -15.94
CA ASN A 549 -1.30 -11.54 -14.75
C ASN A 549 -0.31 -12.72 -14.70
N PHE A 550 0.69 -12.76 -15.57
CA PHE A 550 1.76 -13.74 -15.49
C PHE A 550 2.66 -13.53 -14.26
N ASN A 551 3.33 -14.60 -13.83
CA ASN A 551 4.31 -14.56 -12.75
C ASN A 551 5.53 -13.75 -13.21
N GLY A 552 5.91 -12.75 -12.42
CA GLY A 552 6.92 -11.76 -12.78
C GLY A 552 6.35 -10.41 -13.22
N VAL A 553 5.01 -10.28 -13.31
CA VAL A 553 4.36 -8.97 -13.50
C VAL A 553 3.92 -8.40 -12.16
N PHE A 554 4.38 -7.19 -11.84
CA PHE A 554 4.06 -6.47 -10.61
C PHE A 554 3.52 -5.07 -10.91
N SER A 555 2.72 -4.51 -10.02
CA SER A 555 2.56 -3.07 -9.98
C SER A 555 3.76 -2.44 -9.28
N ALA A 556 4.09 -1.20 -9.61
CA ALA A 556 5.13 -0.47 -8.89
C ALA A 556 4.83 -0.35 -7.39
N ASN A 557 3.56 -0.17 -7.03
CA ASN A 557 3.15 -0.12 -5.63
C ASN A 557 3.37 -1.45 -4.90
N GLU A 558 3.10 -2.61 -5.54
CA GLU A 558 3.39 -3.93 -4.96
C GLU A 558 4.89 -4.08 -4.68
N PHE A 559 5.71 -3.79 -5.69
CA PHE A 559 7.15 -3.92 -5.62
C PHE A 559 7.75 -2.97 -4.56
N LEU A 560 7.40 -1.68 -4.62
CA LEU A 560 7.93 -0.67 -3.70
C LEU A 560 7.42 -0.85 -2.26
N THR A 561 6.17 -1.29 -2.05
CA THR A 561 5.65 -1.57 -0.70
C THR A 561 6.43 -2.71 -0.04
N ARG A 562 6.75 -3.77 -0.78
CA ARG A 562 7.59 -4.87 -0.25
C ARG A 562 8.98 -4.38 0.12
N VAL A 563 9.60 -3.58 -0.74
CA VAL A 563 10.97 -3.08 -0.50
C VAL A 563 10.99 -2.02 0.61
N ASN A 564 10.13 -1.02 0.56
CA ASN A 564 10.21 0.14 1.45
C ASN A 564 9.50 -0.08 2.79
N LEU A 565 8.19 -0.42 2.76
CA LEU A 565 7.39 -0.60 3.97
C LEU A 565 7.78 -1.87 4.73
N MET A 566 7.99 -2.97 3.99
CA MET A 566 8.32 -4.27 4.56
C MET A 566 9.82 -4.54 4.62
N LYS A 567 10.65 -3.58 4.17
CA LYS A 567 12.12 -3.61 4.19
C LYS A 567 12.72 -4.89 3.60
N ALA A 568 12.10 -5.43 2.53
CA ALA A 568 12.47 -6.71 1.91
C ALA A 568 13.89 -6.73 1.28
N TYR A 569 14.63 -5.61 1.32
CA TYR A 569 16.03 -5.51 0.92
C TYR A 569 17.01 -5.82 2.07
N LEU A 570 16.51 -6.04 3.28
CA LEU A 570 17.29 -6.38 4.46
C LEU A 570 17.08 -7.87 4.80
N ASP A 571 18.16 -8.60 5.01
CA ASP A 571 18.15 -10.05 5.22
C ASP A 571 17.37 -10.50 6.48
N GLU A 572 17.31 -9.64 7.49
CA GLU A 572 16.58 -9.91 8.73
C GLU A 572 15.04 -9.82 8.57
N TYR A 573 14.52 -9.27 7.45
CA TYR A 573 13.08 -9.15 7.20
C TYR A 573 12.56 -10.35 6.38
N ASN A 574 11.39 -10.87 6.77
CA ASN A 574 10.84 -12.10 6.22
C ASN A 574 10.08 -11.91 4.89
N THR A 575 9.74 -10.67 4.51
CA THR A 575 8.94 -10.42 3.30
C THR A 575 9.76 -10.72 2.04
N PRO A 576 9.33 -11.65 1.18
CA PRO A 576 10.05 -11.95 -0.05
C PRO A 576 9.91 -10.82 -1.08
N VAL A 577 10.99 -10.57 -1.82
CA VAL A 577 10.98 -9.71 -3.01
C VAL A 577 11.67 -10.43 -4.17
N LYS A 578 11.11 -10.27 -5.36
CA LYS A 578 11.67 -10.80 -6.60
C LYS A 578 11.96 -9.66 -7.56
N ALA A 579 13.23 -9.35 -7.75
CA ALA A 579 13.65 -8.34 -8.72
C ALA A 579 13.85 -8.94 -10.12
N GLY A 580 14.17 -10.24 -10.23
CA GLY A 580 14.55 -10.86 -11.51
C GLY A 580 15.98 -10.52 -11.93
N LYS A 581 16.41 -11.03 -13.11
CA LYS A 581 17.70 -10.70 -13.71
C LYS A 581 17.60 -9.51 -14.68
N LYS A 582 16.52 -9.48 -15.49
CA LYS A 582 16.21 -8.41 -16.43
C LYS A 582 14.83 -7.84 -16.09
N VAL A 583 14.79 -6.59 -15.68
CA VAL A 583 13.57 -5.90 -15.25
C VAL A 583 13.20 -4.79 -16.23
N ALA A 584 11.97 -4.82 -16.72
CA ALA A 584 11.39 -3.74 -17.53
C ALA A 584 10.34 -2.97 -16.71
N VAL A 585 10.61 -1.69 -16.45
CA VAL A 585 9.65 -0.80 -15.76
C VAL A 585 8.92 0.05 -16.79
N ILE A 586 7.59 -0.10 -16.87
CA ILE A 586 6.75 0.59 -17.84
C ILE A 586 6.24 1.90 -17.26
N GLY A 587 6.75 3.01 -17.78
CA GLY A 587 6.38 4.36 -17.33
C GLY A 587 7.56 5.31 -17.30
N GLY A 588 7.29 6.62 -17.15
CA GLY A 588 8.35 7.66 -17.15
C GLY A 588 8.20 8.67 -16.00
N GLY A 589 7.37 8.39 -15.00
CA GLY A 589 7.17 9.25 -13.84
C GLY A 589 8.13 8.96 -12.68
N ASN A 590 8.03 9.73 -11.58
CA ASN A 590 8.86 9.53 -10.39
C ASN A 590 8.77 8.10 -9.83
N VAL A 591 7.59 7.50 -9.84
CA VAL A 591 7.38 6.11 -9.39
C VAL A 591 8.12 5.10 -10.29
N ALA A 592 8.24 5.38 -11.59
CA ALA A 592 9.01 4.54 -12.50
C ALA A 592 10.51 4.64 -12.21
N MET A 593 11.04 5.86 -11.95
CA MET A 593 12.42 6.07 -11.52
C MET A 593 12.70 5.37 -10.19
N ASP A 594 11.78 5.47 -9.23
CA ASP A 594 11.89 4.79 -7.93
C ASP A 594 11.95 3.28 -8.09
N ALA A 595 11.05 2.70 -8.90
CA ALA A 595 10.98 1.26 -9.11
C ALA A 595 12.21 0.72 -9.86
N VAL A 596 12.66 1.39 -10.93
CA VAL A 596 13.79 0.92 -11.73
C VAL A 596 15.12 1.03 -10.97
N ARG A 597 15.33 2.13 -10.23
CA ARG A 597 16.52 2.33 -9.39
C ARG A 597 16.55 1.35 -8.20
N THR A 598 15.37 0.99 -7.68
CA THR A 598 15.23 -0.06 -6.66
C THR A 598 15.58 -1.44 -7.25
N ALA A 599 15.05 -1.79 -8.42
CA ALA A 599 15.38 -3.04 -9.09
C ALA A 599 16.90 -3.16 -9.40
N LYS A 600 17.53 -2.07 -9.81
CA LYS A 600 18.99 -2.00 -10.02
C LYS A 600 19.76 -2.35 -8.75
N ARG A 601 19.38 -1.78 -7.60
CA ARG A 601 20.00 -2.04 -6.29
C ARG A 601 19.83 -3.48 -5.80
N LEU A 602 18.76 -4.14 -6.24
CA LEU A 602 18.51 -5.56 -5.99
C LEU A 602 19.25 -6.49 -6.99
N GLY A 603 20.13 -5.92 -7.83
CA GLY A 603 21.04 -6.66 -8.71
C GLY A 603 20.53 -6.89 -10.13
N ALA A 604 19.42 -6.30 -10.56
CA ALA A 604 18.87 -6.49 -11.89
C ALA A 604 19.57 -5.63 -12.96
N GLU A 605 19.58 -6.13 -14.20
CA GLU A 605 19.70 -5.29 -15.40
C GLU A 605 18.34 -4.61 -15.58
N ALA A 606 18.31 -3.28 -15.42
CA ALA A 606 17.06 -2.55 -15.27
C ALA A 606 16.80 -1.60 -16.43
N HIS A 607 15.61 -1.68 -17.00
CA HIS A 607 15.15 -0.94 -18.17
C HIS A 607 13.95 -0.07 -17.83
N ILE A 608 13.91 1.15 -18.36
CA ILE A 608 12.68 1.97 -18.42
C ILE A 608 12.11 1.91 -19.83
N VAL A 609 10.88 1.44 -19.96
CA VAL A 609 10.14 1.37 -21.22
C VAL A 609 9.11 2.51 -21.26
N TYR A 610 9.27 3.41 -22.24
CA TYR A 610 8.42 4.59 -22.32
C TYR A 610 7.99 4.92 -23.75
N ARG A 611 6.70 5.16 -23.93
CA ARG A 611 6.04 5.37 -25.23
C ARG A 611 6.28 6.73 -25.87
N ARG A 612 6.98 7.67 -25.18
CA ARG A 612 7.36 8.99 -25.72
C ARG A 612 8.87 9.15 -25.66
N SER A 613 9.38 10.31 -26.05
CA SER A 613 10.81 10.57 -25.95
C SER A 613 11.24 10.79 -24.49
N GLU A 614 12.53 10.67 -24.24
CA GLU A 614 13.12 10.92 -22.93
C GLU A 614 12.83 12.35 -22.43
N LYS A 615 12.77 13.34 -23.33
CA LYS A 615 12.45 14.73 -23.00
C LYS A 615 11.03 14.90 -22.44
N ASP A 616 10.16 13.95 -22.69
CA ASP A 616 8.76 13.93 -22.22
C ASP A 616 8.59 13.24 -20.88
N PHE A 617 9.66 12.81 -20.20
CA PHE A 617 9.57 12.22 -18.87
C PHE A 617 8.97 13.22 -17.87
N PRO A 618 7.87 12.85 -17.19
CA PRO A 618 7.31 13.68 -16.12
C PRO A 618 8.05 13.54 -14.78
N ALA A 619 9.08 12.68 -14.72
CA ALA A 619 9.94 12.52 -13.56
C ALA A 619 10.83 13.74 -13.35
N ARG A 620 11.31 13.94 -12.11
CA ARG A 620 12.32 14.97 -11.79
C ARG A 620 13.58 14.76 -12.62
N ALA A 621 14.12 15.85 -13.14
CA ALA A 621 15.34 15.82 -13.95
C ALA A 621 16.53 15.20 -13.19
N GLU A 622 16.68 15.49 -11.90
CA GLU A 622 17.68 14.92 -11.00
C GLU A 622 17.55 13.38 -10.92
N GLU A 623 16.34 12.84 -10.81
CA GLU A 623 16.10 11.40 -10.72
C GLU A 623 16.39 10.68 -12.04
N VAL A 624 16.08 11.31 -13.17
CA VAL A 624 16.45 10.79 -14.50
C VAL A 624 17.97 10.79 -14.69
N HIS A 625 18.63 11.83 -14.22
CA HIS A 625 20.10 11.92 -14.27
C HIS A 625 20.74 10.81 -13.43
N HIS A 626 20.31 10.65 -12.17
CA HIS A 626 20.79 9.59 -11.30
C HIS A 626 20.55 8.18 -11.88
N ALA A 627 19.39 7.95 -12.50
CA ALA A 627 19.07 6.67 -13.14
C ALA A 627 20.09 6.33 -14.25
N LYS A 628 20.46 7.32 -15.08
CA LYS A 628 21.45 7.13 -16.14
C LYS A 628 22.83 6.84 -15.60
N GLU A 629 23.29 7.59 -14.59
CA GLU A 629 24.58 7.38 -13.95
C GLU A 629 24.67 6.00 -13.28
N GLU A 630 23.56 5.49 -12.74
CA GLU A 630 23.45 4.16 -12.14
C GLU A 630 23.40 3.03 -13.19
N GLY A 631 23.46 3.38 -14.49
CA GLY A 631 23.50 2.42 -15.61
C GLY A 631 22.14 1.79 -15.92
N ILE A 632 21.05 2.52 -15.72
CA ILE A 632 19.71 2.12 -16.15
C ILE A 632 19.56 2.40 -17.64
N ILE A 633 19.00 1.44 -18.37
CA ILE A 633 18.80 1.51 -19.83
C ILE A 633 17.44 2.17 -20.10
N ILE A 634 17.43 3.13 -21.02
CA ILE A 634 16.19 3.87 -21.37
C ILE A 634 15.73 3.45 -22.77
N ASP A 635 14.65 2.67 -22.82
CA ASP A 635 13.96 2.26 -24.05
C ASP A 635 12.79 3.23 -24.32
N ALA A 636 13.16 4.43 -24.79
CA ALA A 636 12.18 5.45 -25.18
C ALA A 636 11.51 5.08 -26.53
N LEU A 637 10.38 5.73 -26.83
CA LEU A 637 9.57 5.50 -28.04
C LEU A 637 9.20 4.03 -28.22
N THR A 638 8.91 3.33 -27.12
CA THR A 638 8.61 1.90 -27.08
C THR A 638 7.31 1.67 -26.30
N LEU A 639 6.39 0.94 -26.91
CA LEU A 639 5.08 0.61 -26.31
C LEU A 639 4.89 -0.92 -26.25
N PRO A 640 4.75 -1.50 -25.06
CA PRO A 640 4.38 -2.91 -24.91
C PRO A 640 2.95 -3.17 -25.43
N LYS A 641 2.76 -4.29 -26.10
CA LYS A 641 1.47 -4.76 -26.65
C LYS A 641 1.01 -6.07 -26.02
N GLU A 642 1.95 -6.89 -25.56
CA GLU A 642 1.68 -8.19 -24.96
C GLU A 642 2.86 -8.60 -24.07
N ILE A 643 2.60 -9.26 -22.96
CA ILE A 643 3.62 -9.87 -22.12
C ILE A 643 3.66 -11.36 -22.44
N LEU A 644 4.85 -11.90 -22.67
CA LEU A 644 5.09 -13.28 -23.06
C LEU A 644 5.55 -14.09 -21.84
N ALA A 645 5.10 -15.35 -21.78
CA ALA A 645 5.47 -16.26 -20.70
C ALA A 645 5.85 -17.64 -21.22
N ASP A 646 6.57 -18.37 -20.39
CA ASP A 646 6.83 -19.79 -20.58
C ASP A 646 5.57 -20.64 -20.32
N GLU A 647 5.68 -21.96 -20.48
CA GLU A 647 4.60 -22.93 -20.23
C GLU A 647 4.11 -22.94 -18.78
N ASN A 648 4.92 -22.48 -17.83
CA ASN A 648 4.59 -22.35 -16.41
C ASN A 648 3.97 -20.98 -16.07
N GLY A 649 3.85 -20.08 -17.04
CA GLY A 649 3.32 -18.75 -16.89
C GLY A 649 4.30 -17.76 -16.25
N ASN A 650 5.61 -18.00 -16.28
CA ASN A 650 6.62 -17.05 -15.88
C ASN A 650 7.01 -16.15 -17.05
N VAL A 651 7.15 -14.86 -16.80
CA VAL A 651 7.54 -13.89 -17.82
C VAL A 651 8.90 -14.24 -18.45
N ILE A 652 8.96 -14.21 -19.78
CA ILE A 652 10.18 -14.41 -20.58
C ILE A 652 10.46 -13.22 -21.51
N GLY A 653 9.52 -12.30 -21.67
CA GLY A 653 9.69 -11.13 -22.53
C GLY A 653 8.39 -10.34 -22.72
N MET A 654 8.50 -9.31 -23.55
CA MET A 654 7.37 -8.50 -23.99
C MET A 654 7.42 -8.31 -25.51
N LYS A 655 6.27 -8.40 -26.16
CA LYS A 655 6.09 -7.93 -27.55
C LYS A 655 5.85 -6.44 -27.50
N CYS A 656 6.77 -5.66 -28.08
CA CYS A 656 6.73 -4.21 -28.11
C CYS A 656 6.62 -3.71 -29.55
N ILE A 657 6.15 -2.47 -29.70
CA ILE A 657 6.12 -1.74 -30.97
C ILE A 657 6.83 -0.40 -30.80
N HIS A 658 7.53 0.07 -31.83
CA HIS A 658 8.09 1.41 -31.82
C HIS A 658 7.02 2.47 -32.00
N THR A 659 7.23 3.63 -31.39
CA THR A 659 6.34 4.79 -31.51
C THR A 659 7.11 6.00 -32.06
N LYS A 660 6.37 6.98 -32.56
CA LYS A 660 6.88 8.33 -32.88
C LYS A 660 6.02 9.38 -32.20
N LEU A 661 6.58 10.55 -31.97
CA LEU A 661 5.82 11.66 -31.41
C LEU A 661 4.86 12.23 -32.44
N GLY A 662 3.64 12.52 -32.00
CA GLY A 662 2.60 13.21 -32.73
C GLY A 662 2.31 14.59 -32.12
N GLU A 663 1.23 15.24 -32.56
CA GLU A 663 0.79 16.55 -32.07
C GLU A 663 0.56 16.52 -30.55
N PRO A 664 0.83 17.64 -29.85
CA PRO A 664 0.55 17.75 -28.43
C PRO A 664 -0.92 17.49 -28.09
N ASP A 665 -1.15 16.74 -26.99
CA ASP A 665 -2.47 16.53 -26.44
C ASP A 665 -3.00 17.76 -25.68
N SER A 666 -4.21 17.70 -25.13
CA SER A 666 -4.83 18.80 -24.36
C SER A 666 -4.04 19.22 -23.11
N SER A 667 -3.05 18.42 -22.68
CA SER A 667 -2.12 18.73 -21.57
C SER A 667 -0.84 19.41 -22.04
N GLY A 668 -0.67 19.64 -23.36
CA GLY A 668 0.54 20.17 -23.95
C GLY A 668 1.68 19.17 -24.13
N ARG A 669 1.45 17.87 -23.87
CA ARG A 669 2.45 16.81 -24.07
C ARG A 669 2.28 16.22 -25.48
N ALA A 670 3.41 15.95 -26.15
CA ALA A 670 3.40 15.25 -27.42
C ALA A 670 2.59 13.95 -27.31
N SER A 671 1.63 13.73 -28.20
CA SER A 671 0.96 12.44 -28.33
C SER A 671 1.95 11.39 -28.85
N PHE A 672 1.57 10.12 -28.90
CA PHE A 672 2.40 9.08 -29.51
C PHE A 672 1.61 8.37 -30.59
N ILE A 673 2.30 7.96 -31.64
CA ILE A 673 1.72 7.24 -32.79
C ILE A 673 2.54 5.96 -32.96
N GLU A 674 1.85 4.82 -33.02
CA GLU A 674 2.49 3.53 -33.31
C GLU A 674 3.04 3.50 -34.73
N ILE A 675 4.23 2.93 -34.90
CA ILE A 675 4.85 2.73 -36.22
C ILE A 675 4.44 1.33 -36.69
N PRO A 676 3.63 1.19 -37.74
CA PRO A 676 3.26 -0.13 -38.26
C PRO A 676 4.48 -0.99 -38.60
N ASP A 677 4.34 -2.30 -38.47
CA ASP A 677 5.37 -3.30 -38.82
C ASP A 677 6.73 -3.12 -38.09
N SER A 678 6.73 -2.45 -36.92
CA SER A 678 7.93 -2.23 -36.10
C SER A 678 7.93 -3.07 -34.82
N GLU A 679 7.18 -4.17 -34.81
CA GLU A 679 7.10 -5.07 -33.69
C GLU A 679 8.41 -5.80 -33.42
N PHE A 680 8.79 -5.93 -32.14
CA PHE A 680 9.95 -6.69 -31.73
C PHE A 680 9.70 -7.32 -30.35
N ILE A 681 10.54 -8.30 -29.99
CA ILE A 681 10.50 -8.94 -28.67
C ILE A 681 11.61 -8.33 -27.82
N MET A 682 11.25 -7.81 -26.66
CA MET A 682 12.16 -7.38 -25.59
C MET A 682 12.23 -8.49 -24.56
N GLU A 683 13.40 -9.10 -24.40
CA GLU A 683 13.63 -10.10 -23.37
C GLU A 683 13.61 -9.47 -21.98
N THR A 684 12.79 -10.00 -21.10
CA THR A 684 12.72 -9.61 -19.69
C THR A 684 12.10 -10.75 -18.89
N ASP A 685 12.47 -10.90 -17.63
CA ASP A 685 11.86 -11.89 -16.72
C ASP A 685 10.94 -11.24 -15.67
N THR A 686 10.99 -9.92 -15.61
CA THR A 686 10.16 -9.15 -14.66
C THR A 686 9.66 -7.85 -15.30
N VAL A 687 8.37 -7.58 -15.15
CA VAL A 687 7.71 -6.37 -15.65
C VAL A 687 7.07 -5.63 -14.49
N ILE A 688 7.40 -4.35 -14.35
CA ILE A 688 6.84 -3.49 -13.29
C ILE A 688 6.00 -2.38 -13.93
N MET A 689 4.70 -2.37 -13.64
CA MET A 689 3.74 -1.39 -14.15
C MET A 689 3.76 -0.12 -13.29
N ALA A 690 4.31 0.97 -13.83
CA ALA A 690 4.40 2.29 -13.18
C ALA A 690 3.54 3.34 -13.91
N LEU A 691 2.27 3.01 -14.17
CA LEU A 691 1.33 3.76 -15.01
C LEU A 691 0.46 4.76 -14.25
N GLY A 692 0.80 5.02 -12.99
CA GLY A 692 0.02 5.84 -12.08
C GLY A 692 -1.08 5.05 -11.37
N THR A 693 -1.82 5.77 -10.53
CA THR A 693 -2.77 5.18 -9.59
C THR A 693 -4.12 5.91 -9.61
N ALA A 694 -5.12 5.33 -8.97
CA ALA A 694 -6.43 5.91 -8.74
C ALA A 694 -6.74 5.91 -7.24
N PRO A 695 -7.64 6.78 -6.75
CA PRO A 695 -8.11 6.73 -5.37
C PRO A 695 -8.79 5.39 -5.04
N ASN A 696 -8.61 4.94 -3.80
CA ASN A 696 -9.30 3.77 -3.28
C ASN A 696 -10.80 4.10 -3.10
N PRO A 697 -11.73 3.28 -3.62
CA PRO A 697 -13.16 3.56 -3.50
C PRO A 697 -13.74 3.33 -2.11
N LEU A 698 -12.98 2.76 -1.16
CA LEU A 698 -13.48 2.34 0.15
C LEU A 698 -14.23 3.44 0.88
N ILE A 699 -13.61 4.61 1.06
CA ILE A 699 -14.23 5.72 1.81
C ILE A 699 -15.47 6.25 1.07
N SER A 700 -15.39 6.44 -0.24
CA SER A 700 -16.50 6.95 -1.02
C SER A 700 -17.69 5.98 -1.09
N SER A 701 -17.44 4.67 -1.10
CA SER A 701 -18.49 3.64 -1.11
C SER A 701 -19.18 3.46 0.25
N THR A 702 -18.52 3.83 1.34
CA THR A 702 -19.06 3.68 2.72
C THR A 702 -19.56 5.00 3.32
N THR A 703 -19.49 6.10 2.58
CA THR A 703 -19.89 7.44 3.05
C THR A 703 -21.00 8.01 2.18
N LYS A 704 -22.23 8.02 2.69
CA LYS A 704 -23.38 8.60 1.99
C LYS A 704 -23.22 10.11 1.83
N GLY A 705 -23.58 10.64 0.66
CA GLY A 705 -23.53 12.08 0.37
C GLY A 705 -22.14 12.62 0.07
N LEU A 706 -21.14 11.76 -0.09
CA LEU A 706 -19.81 12.13 -0.55
C LEU A 706 -19.70 11.91 -2.06
N ASP A 707 -19.66 13.01 -2.83
CA ASP A 707 -19.62 12.96 -4.28
C ASP A 707 -18.22 12.63 -4.81
N ILE A 708 -18.18 11.85 -5.89
CA ILE A 708 -16.96 11.51 -6.62
C ILE A 708 -17.11 11.81 -8.11
N ASN A 709 -16.00 12.10 -8.77
CA ASN A 709 -15.98 12.31 -10.23
C ASN A 709 -15.81 10.98 -11.00
N LYS A 710 -15.84 11.06 -12.34
CA LYS A 710 -15.68 9.90 -13.24
C LYS A 710 -14.35 9.13 -13.06
N TRP A 711 -13.34 9.73 -12.45
CA TRP A 711 -12.05 9.09 -12.13
C TRP A 711 -12.00 8.55 -10.71
N LYS A 712 -13.14 8.53 -9.99
CA LYS A 712 -13.29 8.10 -8.59
C LYS A 712 -12.57 8.99 -7.57
N CYS A 713 -12.15 10.21 -7.95
CA CYS A 713 -11.63 11.20 -7.03
C CYS A 713 -12.78 11.88 -6.29
N ILE A 714 -12.59 12.20 -5.01
CA ILE A 714 -13.55 12.95 -4.19
C ILE A 714 -13.69 14.35 -4.76
N ILE A 715 -14.92 14.84 -4.92
CA ILE A 715 -15.18 16.21 -5.36
C ILE A 715 -15.06 17.13 -4.14
N ALA A 716 -14.09 18.07 -4.21
CA ALA A 716 -13.89 19.09 -3.20
C ALA A 716 -13.61 20.44 -3.87
N ASP A 717 -13.94 21.54 -3.18
CA ASP A 717 -13.62 22.87 -3.64
C ASP A 717 -12.11 23.20 -3.44
N LYS A 718 -11.70 24.42 -3.82
CA LYS A 718 -10.30 24.86 -3.70
C LYS A 718 -9.78 24.91 -2.25
N ASN A 719 -10.65 24.87 -1.26
CA ASN A 719 -10.36 24.86 0.17
C ASN A 719 -10.54 23.47 0.80
N GLY A 720 -10.82 22.46 -0.01
CA GLY A 720 -10.98 21.08 0.43
C GLY A 720 -12.36 20.72 0.97
N LYS A 721 -13.37 21.62 0.91
CA LYS A 721 -14.73 21.33 1.37
C LYS A 721 -15.42 20.40 0.38
N THR A 722 -15.96 19.27 0.87
CA THR A 722 -16.68 18.27 0.07
C THR A 722 -18.19 18.56 -0.01
N SER A 723 -18.93 17.71 -0.73
CA SER A 723 -20.40 17.73 -0.76
C SER A 723 -21.04 17.40 0.59
N ARG A 724 -20.30 16.76 1.51
CA ARG A 724 -20.78 16.38 2.84
C ARG A 724 -20.35 17.39 3.90
N GLU A 725 -21.29 17.88 4.68
CA GLU A 725 -21.04 18.82 5.77
C GLU A 725 -20.08 18.24 6.83
N GLY A 726 -19.15 19.05 7.31
CA GLY A 726 -18.13 18.64 8.28
C GLY A 726 -17.03 17.75 7.71
N VAL A 727 -17.09 17.42 6.42
CA VAL A 727 -16.11 16.55 5.74
C VAL A 727 -15.29 17.33 4.72
N PHE A 728 -13.99 17.25 4.85
CA PHE A 728 -13.01 17.90 3.98
C PHE A 728 -12.13 16.84 3.33
N ALA A 729 -11.55 17.14 2.18
CA ALA A 729 -10.65 16.24 1.48
C ALA A 729 -9.53 16.98 0.77
N GLY A 730 -8.38 16.34 0.58
CA GLY A 730 -7.25 16.92 -0.12
C GLY A 730 -6.20 15.90 -0.54
N GLY A 731 -5.17 16.42 -1.25
CA GLY A 731 -4.13 15.56 -1.82
C GLY A 731 -4.67 14.67 -2.94
N ASP A 732 -4.00 13.53 -3.14
CA ASP A 732 -4.28 12.64 -4.28
C ASP A 732 -5.69 12.01 -4.23
N ALA A 733 -6.36 11.99 -3.10
CA ALA A 733 -7.77 11.58 -2.99
C ALA A 733 -8.72 12.48 -3.80
N VAL A 734 -8.32 13.74 -4.04
CA VAL A 734 -9.08 14.76 -4.78
C VAL A 734 -8.50 15.00 -6.17
N SER A 735 -7.17 15.19 -6.27
CA SER A 735 -6.50 15.56 -7.53
C SER A 735 -6.11 14.36 -8.40
N GLY A 736 -6.14 13.13 -7.88
CA GLY A 736 -5.39 12.02 -8.43
C GLY A 736 -3.91 12.13 -8.06
N ALA A 737 -3.10 11.15 -8.49
CA ALA A 737 -1.69 11.11 -8.14
C ALA A 737 -0.94 12.39 -8.59
N ALA A 738 -0.31 13.07 -7.61
CA ALA A 738 0.42 14.32 -7.80
C ALA A 738 1.76 14.30 -7.02
N THR A 739 2.22 15.44 -6.52
CA THR A 739 3.47 15.53 -5.76
C THR A 739 3.20 15.74 -4.27
N VAL A 740 4.19 15.34 -3.44
CA VAL A 740 4.16 15.51 -1.98
C VAL A 740 3.76 16.94 -1.60
N ILE A 741 4.43 17.93 -2.17
CA ILE A 741 4.20 19.34 -1.81
C ILE A 741 2.84 19.88 -2.29
N LEU A 742 2.29 19.39 -3.39
CA LEU A 742 0.93 19.75 -3.82
C LEU A 742 -0.11 19.17 -2.86
N ALA A 743 0.09 17.94 -2.41
CA ALA A 743 -0.75 17.33 -1.38
C ALA A 743 -0.68 18.10 -0.06
N MET A 744 0.51 18.56 0.36
CA MET A 744 0.71 19.43 1.53
C MET A 744 0.00 20.78 1.36
N GLY A 745 0.09 21.39 0.18
CA GLY A 745 -0.60 22.64 -0.13
C GLY A 745 -2.11 22.53 -0.06
N ALA A 746 -2.68 21.43 -0.51
CA ALA A 746 -4.10 21.11 -0.35
C ALA A 746 -4.47 20.92 1.12
N GLY A 747 -3.66 20.17 1.88
CA GLY A 747 -3.84 19.99 3.32
C GLY A 747 -3.83 21.31 4.09
N LYS A 748 -2.90 22.22 3.76
CA LYS A 748 -2.80 23.54 4.40
C LYS A 748 -4.08 24.39 4.22
N LYS A 749 -4.63 24.39 3.01
CA LYS A 749 -5.90 25.09 2.72
C LYS A 749 -7.07 24.43 3.46
N ALA A 750 -7.11 23.11 3.49
CA ALA A 750 -8.14 22.38 4.22
C ALA A 750 -8.07 22.62 5.73
N ALA A 751 -6.88 22.68 6.33
CA ALA A 751 -6.73 23.02 7.75
C ALA A 751 -7.31 24.39 8.10
N GLN A 752 -7.08 25.40 7.27
CA GLN A 752 -7.68 26.73 7.42
C GLN A 752 -9.20 26.67 7.30
N ALA A 753 -9.72 25.96 6.28
CA ALA A 753 -11.16 25.83 6.08
C ALA A 753 -11.86 25.07 7.22
N ILE A 754 -11.22 24.05 7.79
CA ILE A 754 -11.70 23.33 8.97
C ILE A 754 -11.77 24.29 10.18
N ASN A 755 -10.72 25.08 10.41
CA ASN A 755 -10.69 26.05 11.50
C ASN A 755 -11.82 27.11 11.35
N GLU A 756 -12.06 27.61 10.14
CA GLU A 756 -13.17 28.56 9.86
C GLU A 756 -14.54 27.86 10.07
N TYR A 757 -14.69 26.63 9.60
CA TYR A 757 -15.92 25.85 9.75
C TYR A 757 -16.30 25.66 11.22
N ILE A 758 -15.35 25.19 12.05
CA ILE A 758 -15.61 24.92 13.47
C ILE A 758 -15.90 26.23 14.23
N LYS A 759 -15.16 27.30 13.95
CA LYS A 759 -15.43 28.62 14.56
C LYS A 759 -16.80 29.19 14.22
N ASN A 760 -17.32 28.90 13.03
CA ASN A 760 -18.62 29.37 12.56
C ASN A 760 -19.79 28.48 12.94
N LYS A 761 -19.52 27.28 13.49
CA LYS A 761 -20.53 26.27 13.88
C LYS A 761 -21.21 26.60 15.24
N LYS A 762 -21.08 27.80 15.74
CA LYS A 762 -21.65 28.29 17.03
C LYS A 762 -23.15 28.19 17.11
#